data_e3d13e5d52d4685db0bb8d01feac43f8
#
_entry.id   e3d13e5d52d4685db0bb8d01feac43f8
#
_cell.length_a   1.000
_cell.length_b   1.000
_cell.length_c   1.000
_cell.angle_alpha   90.00
_cell.angle_beta   90.00
_cell.angle_gamma   90.00
#
_symmetry.space_group_name_H-M   'P 1'
#
loop_
_entity.id
_entity.type
_entity.pdbx_description
1 polymer ?
#
loop_
_entity_poly.entity_id
_entity_poly.type
_entity_poly.pdbx_seq_one_letter_code
_entity_poly.pdbx_strand_id
1 'polypeptide(L)'
;MHPERLAVFFPCHSLDDFPIWLDEPEADELLAAWTAAWHPALIAAVGAAPGWMSVEVPPSDPAGLLGIVPPACDERFAAMLDIAGLAGSHFVRQVHGHEALIAAARGIVAAQGVAVAADTPLDDDFQALGLAWLLAELLARRMRSSTGIVADDFAAAVVAAARAAVAGDEPAAREKLRECFAALEATRSQYYAVDVWLLDLVLVAASTLGGRLAGELASPVPLGLVVTGNLLEQVGRDDPALLERLRVQVAAGAVEIVGGRDDATPVDCLLLESLAASLDRGQAICRELVGAVPTTFGQCTGGSSAFLPQLLVERGYRGMLWNLFDGTPLPDPGTSRIRWQGHEGSCIDAVAHVPLDARAAGTILQVADKIGNAMDHDHSCIVSFAHYAGTASPWFAVLRRIASWTTLLGRFVTPATLFAETEHAGTLADFPADAFPPGLPPDDGAGGGDLVGERVAAAEVEARSLAEPVPTLDHAVPRGTGAGPATHRGGEQAGILRGLLGGFGRSRNDADTRFVLENGAVRIAVHPRTGGLVSLRGAAARANRLSQVLAVRSTRPAPPVGSAWESVEERAEYSRMVAERIDRESDTRIVSQGTLVATSGARLGSFTQRFMLVGALPLVRLEIDVHLDRPLDGPLFESHVACRFAWNEN
;
A
#
# COMPACT_ATOMS: atom_id res chain seq x y z
N MET A 1 -10.19 40.66 30.26
CA MET A 1 -11.31 39.80 30.74
C MET A 1 -10.78 38.39 30.79
N HIS A 2 -11.06 37.68 31.87
CA HIS A 2 -10.60 36.30 32.05
C HIS A 2 -11.21 35.41 30.92
N PRO A 3 -10.42 34.54 30.25
CA PRO A 3 -10.97 33.56 29.33
C PRO A 3 -11.90 32.58 30.04
N GLU A 4 -13.09 32.40 29.51
CA GLU A 4 -14.15 31.50 30.00
C GLU A 4 -14.53 30.44 28.96
N ARG A 5 -14.05 30.63 27.71
CA ARG A 5 -14.27 29.72 26.57
C ARG A 5 -12.99 29.51 25.82
N LEU A 6 -12.82 28.30 25.32
CA LEU A 6 -11.66 27.87 24.54
C LEU A 6 -12.14 27.27 23.20
N ALA A 7 -11.65 27.79 22.08
CA ALA A 7 -12.05 27.30 20.77
C ALA A 7 -10.90 27.34 19.76
N VAL A 8 -10.95 26.43 18.79
CA VAL A 8 -10.09 26.41 17.61
C VAL A 8 -10.89 26.82 16.39
N PHE A 9 -10.29 27.63 15.53
CA PHE A 9 -10.95 28.13 14.32
C PHE A 9 -10.67 27.19 13.14
N PHE A 10 -11.74 26.57 12.61
CA PHE A 10 -11.66 25.65 11.47
C PHE A 10 -12.03 26.33 10.15
N PRO A 11 -11.41 25.95 9.02
CA PRO A 11 -11.70 26.48 7.69
C PRO A 11 -12.92 25.81 7.06
N CYS A 12 -14.02 25.72 7.80
CA CYS A 12 -15.27 25.10 7.36
C CYS A 12 -16.48 25.82 7.99
N HIS A 13 -17.65 25.75 7.36
CA HIS A 13 -18.89 26.27 7.92
C HIS A 13 -19.50 25.32 8.97
N SER A 14 -19.41 24.02 8.68
CA SER A 14 -19.87 22.93 9.54
C SER A 14 -18.88 21.77 9.47
N LEU A 15 -18.99 20.79 10.39
CA LEU A 15 -18.17 19.59 10.30
C LEU A 15 -18.57 18.67 9.13
N ASP A 16 -19.68 18.91 8.46
CA ASP A 16 -20.06 18.18 7.23
C ASP A 16 -19.18 18.57 6.04
N ASP A 17 -18.65 19.79 6.04
CA ASP A 17 -17.71 20.32 5.04
C ASP A 17 -16.29 20.48 5.60
N PHE A 18 -15.95 19.70 6.64
CA PHE A 18 -14.62 19.71 7.22
C PHE A 18 -13.58 19.23 6.20
N PRO A 19 -12.46 19.97 6.00
CA PRO A 19 -11.47 19.66 4.98
C PRO A 19 -10.59 18.49 5.40
N ILE A 20 -10.90 17.31 4.93
CA ILE A 20 -10.11 16.09 5.21
C ILE A 20 -8.96 15.86 4.21
N TRP A 21 -8.89 16.66 3.13
CA TRP A 21 -7.89 16.57 2.06
C TRP A 21 -6.99 17.82 2.07
N LEU A 22 -6.37 18.09 3.22
CA LEU A 22 -5.40 19.16 3.35
C LEU A 22 -4.01 18.70 2.95
N ASP A 23 -3.20 19.63 2.41
CA ASP A 23 -1.77 19.41 2.23
C ASP A 23 -1.06 19.23 3.58
N GLU A 24 0.10 18.58 3.59
CA GLU A 24 0.80 18.21 4.82
C GLU A 24 1.02 19.36 5.81
N PRO A 25 1.52 20.55 5.43
CA PRO A 25 1.71 21.64 6.36
C PRO A 25 0.39 22.10 7.00
N GLU A 26 -0.68 22.19 6.22
CA GLU A 26 -1.98 22.66 6.67
C GLU A 26 -2.65 21.66 7.62
N ALA A 27 -2.55 20.35 7.30
CA ALA A 27 -3.06 19.28 8.13
C ALA A 27 -2.34 19.24 9.50
N ASP A 28 -1.02 19.33 9.49
CA ASP A 28 -0.20 19.36 10.71
C ASP A 28 -0.56 20.56 11.59
N GLU A 29 -0.65 21.76 11.01
CA GLU A 29 -1.01 22.99 11.72
C GLU A 29 -2.42 22.93 12.32
N LEU A 30 -3.38 22.35 11.60
CA LEU A 30 -4.75 22.19 12.10
C LEU A 30 -4.81 21.22 13.26
N LEU A 31 -4.16 20.06 13.14
CA LEU A 31 -4.09 19.06 14.21
C LEU A 31 -3.33 19.60 15.43
N ALA A 32 -2.23 20.35 15.20
CA ALA A 32 -1.47 21.01 16.26
C ALA A 32 -2.34 22.02 17.04
N ALA A 33 -3.09 22.84 16.34
CA ALA A 33 -3.98 23.82 16.96
C ALA A 33 -5.13 23.14 17.74
N TRP A 34 -5.74 22.11 17.14
CA TRP A 34 -6.81 21.36 17.79
C TRP A 34 -6.35 20.69 19.07
N THR A 35 -5.27 19.92 19.01
CA THR A 35 -4.78 19.16 20.16
C THR A 35 -4.16 20.05 21.22
N ALA A 36 -3.54 21.20 20.85
CA ALA A 36 -3.05 22.17 21.82
C ALA A 36 -4.16 22.75 22.71
N ALA A 37 -5.37 22.97 22.15
CA ALA A 37 -6.52 23.41 22.94
C ALA A 37 -6.90 22.37 24.02
N TRP A 38 -6.67 21.10 23.79
CA TRP A 38 -6.99 20.01 24.72
C TRP A 38 -5.95 19.82 25.84
N HIS A 39 -4.97 20.70 25.95
CA HIS A 39 -4.00 20.63 27.03
C HIS A 39 -4.68 20.83 28.40
N PRO A 40 -4.49 19.91 29.40
CA PRO A 40 -5.26 19.95 30.66
C PRO A 40 -5.06 21.23 31.47
N ALA A 41 -3.86 21.84 31.39
CA ALA A 41 -3.62 23.11 32.09
C ALA A 41 -4.46 24.27 31.51
N LEU A 42 -4.74 24.29 30.20
CA LEU A 42 -5.62 25.28 29.57
C LEU A 42 -7.09 25.02 29.94
N ILE A 43 -7.54 23.77 29.84
CA ILE A 43 -8.91 23.37 30.21
C ILE A 43 -9.20 23.70 31.67
N ALA A 44 -8.29 23.36 32.58
CA ALA A 44 -8.45 23.63 34.01
C ALA A 44 -8.47 25.12 34.31
N ALA A 45 -7.61 25.92 33.65
CA ALA A 45 -7.49 27.36 33.87
C ALA A 45 -8.69 28.15 33.28
N VAL A 46 -9.17 27.76 32.11
CA VAL A 46 -10.35 28.37 31.47
C VAL A 46 -11.65 27.84 32.11
N GLY A 47 -11.66 26.62 32.59
CA GLY A 47 -12.82 25.97 33.19
C GLY A 47 -13.86 25.49 32.17
N ALA A 48 -13.47 25.34 30.90
CA ALA A 48 -14.33 24.89 29.81
C ALA A 48 -13.61 23.87 28.92
N ALA A 49 -14.35 22.92 28.39
CA ALA A 49 -13.84 22.01 27.34
C ALA A 49 -13.64 22.78 26.02
N PRO A 50 -12.62 22.42 25.22
CA PRO A 50 -12.40 23.05 23.93
C PRO A 50 -13.55 22.79 22.96
N GLY A 51 -13.91 23.85 22.20
CA GLY A 51 -14.83 23.77 21.08
C GLY A 51 -14.16 24.19 19.78
N TRP A 52 -14.94 24.26 18.71
CA TRP A 52 -14.49 24.80 17.43
C TRP A 52 -15.42 25.93 16.95
N MET A 53 -14.90 26.77 16.09
CA MET A 53 -15.63 27.86 15.43
C MET A 53 -15.21 27.97 13.97
N SER A 54 -16.09 28.44 13.10
CA SER A 54 -15.75 28.74 11.71
C SER A 54 -14.87 29.98 11.61
N VAL A 55 -13.83 29.96 10.76
CA VAL A 55 -13.05 31.17 10.44
C VAL A 55 -13.85 32.20 9.62
N GLU A 56 -14.98 31.79 9.05
CA GLU A 56 -15.78 32.60 8.14
C GLU A 56 -16.98 33.26 8.85
N VAL A 57 -17.29 32.79 10.06
CA VAL A 57 -18.45 33.27 10.82
C VAL A 57 -18.01 33.92 12.13
N PRO A 58 -18.22 35.23 12.30
CA PRO A 58 -17.89 35.91 13.55
C PRO A 58 -18.61 35.29 14.74
N PRO A 59 -17.94 35.05 15.89
CA PRO A 59 -18.63 34.63 17.10
C PRO A 59 -19.69 35.66 17.53
N SER A 60 -20.89 35.20 17.83
CA SER A 60 -22.00 36.06 18.28
C SER A 60 -21.73 36.73 19.64
N ASP A 61 -20.92 36.08 20.46
CA ASP A 61 -20.43 36.61 21.75
C ASP A 61 -18.95 36.37 21.85
N PRO A 62 -18.07 37.34 21.58
CA PRO A 62 -16.63 37.19 21.65
C PRO A 62 -16.04 37.32 23.06
N ALA A 63 -16.79 37.84 24.02
CA ALA A 63 -16.27 38.14 25.35
C ALA A 63 -15.78 36.87 26.07
N GLY A 64 -14.57 36.92 26.66
CA GLY A 64 -13.97 35.80 27.37
C GLY A 64 -13.56 34.61 26.46
N LEU A 65 -13.49 34.80 25.14
CA LEU A 65 -13.01 33.75 24.21
C LEU A 65 -11.47 33.73 24.15
N LEU A 66 -10.88 32.58 24.38
CA LEU A 66 -9.52 32.24 23.97
C LEU A 66 -9.59 31.42 22.70
N GLY A 67 -9.21 32.02 21.58
CA GLY A 67 -9.21 31.36 20.27
C GLY A 67 -7.81 30.94 19.84
N ILE A 68 -7.67 29.73 19.30
CA ILE A 68 -6.46 29.27 18.64
C ILE A 68 -6.75 29.21 17.14
N VAL A 69 -5.96 29.94 16.35
CA VAL A 69 -6.11 30.02 14.91
C VAL A 69 -4.95 29.28 14.26
N PRO A 70 -5.20 28.16 13.55
CA PRO A 70 -4.17 27.48 12.77
C PRO A 70 -3.54 28.47 11.79
N PRO A 71 -2.20 28.48 11.60
CA PRO A 71 -1.53 29.39 10.66
C PRO A 71 -2.12 29.37 9.24
N ALA A 72 -2.49 28.20 8.73
CA ALA A 72 -3.18 28.05 7.44
C ALA A 72 -4.52 28.79 7.34
N CYS A 73 -5.14 29.12 8.48
CA CYS A 73 -6.42 29.84 8.55
C CYS A 73 -6.25 31.34 8.80
N ASP A 74 -5.01 31.82 9.06
CA ASP A 74 -4.79 33.17 9.61
C ASP A 74 -5.24 34.32 8.68
N GLU A 75 -5.07 34.18 7.37
CA GLU A 75 -5.50 35.18 6.39
C GLU A 75 -7.03 35.34 6.38
N ARG A 76 -7.77 34.22 6.35
CA ARG A 76 -9.24 34.24 6.41
C ARG A 76 -9.74 34.81 7.74
N PHE A 77 -9.08 34.41 8.82
CA PHE A 77 -9.39 34.90 10.15
C PHE A 77 -9.13 36.42 10.29
N ALA A 78 -8.05 36.94 9.72
CA ALA A 78 -7.75 38.36 9.70
C ALA A 78 -8.83 39.17 8.99
N ALA A 79 -9.31 38.69 7.84
CA ALA A 79 -10.41 39.32 7.11
C ALA A 79 -11.72 39.36 7.93
N MET A 80 -11.99 38.32 8.71
CA MET A 80 -13.12 38.27 9.62
C MET A 80 -12.96 39.28 10.78
N LEU A 81 -11.77 39.40 11.37
CA LEU A 81 -11.47 40.35 12.43
C LEU A 81 -11.71 41.82 12.01
N ASP A 82 -11.30 42.17 10.80
CA ASP A 82 -11.48 43.52 10.25
C ASP A 82 -12.94 43.90 10.15
N ILE A 83 -13.82 42.93 9.96
CA ILE A 83 -15.29 43.15 9.88
C ILE A 83 -15.94 43.17 11.27
N ALA A 84 -15.55 42.27 12.18
CA ALA A 84 -16.31 41.95 13.39
C ALA A 84 -15.86 42.71 14.65
N GLY A 85 -14.60 43.15 14.72
CA GLY A 85 -14.07 43.89 15.88
C GLY A 85 -14.25 43.14 17.21
N LEU A 86 -13.67 41.96 17.38
CA LEU A 86 -13.89 41.02 18.51
C LEU A 86 -13.31 41.50 19.85
N ALA A 87 -13.90 42.55 20.43
CA ALA A 87 -13.46 43.13 21.70
C ALA A 87 -13.66 42.16 22.88
N GLY A 88 -12.66 42.07 23.75
CA GLY A 88 -12.72 41.22 24.95
C GLY A 88 -12.35 39.75 24.74
N SER A 89 -11.95 39.40 23.53
CA SER A 89 -11.38 38.09 23.19
C SER A 89 -9.85 38.12 23.09
N HIS A 90 -9.23 36.93 23.13
CA HIS A 90 -7.79 36.72 23.00
C HIS A 90 -7.53 35.66 21.95
N PHE A 91 -6.50 35.86 21.09
CA PHE A 91 -6.21 34.94 20.02
C PHE A 91 -4.73 34.57 19.99
N VAL A 92 -4.45 33.26 19.84
CA VAL A 92 -3.15 32.75 19.45
C VAL A 92 -3.14 32.66 17.93
N ARG A 93 -2.26 33.41 17.27
CA ARG A 93 -2.18 33.55 15.81
C ARG A 93 -0.74 33.49 15.35
N GLN A 94 -0.51 32.99 14.12
CA GLN A 94 0.80 32.96 13.49
C GLN A 94 1.87 32.23 14.33
N VAL A 95 1.45 31.24 15.10
CA VAL A 95 2.29 30.40 15.92
C VAL A 95 2.32 29.00 15.32
N HIS A 96 3.50 28.50 14.98
CA HIS A 96 3.70 27.19 14.40
C HIS A 96 4.18 26.18 15.44
N GLY A 97 3.67 24.97 15.35
CA GLY A 97 4.06 23.84 16.19
C GLY A 97 3.26 23.75 17.50
N HIS A 98 2.96 22.52 17.86
CA HIS A 98 2.07 22.17 18.97
C HIS A 98 2.50 22.78 20.31
N GLU A 99 3.76 22.61 20.70
CA GLU A 99 4.29 23.12 21.97
C GLU A 99 4.28 24.66 22.05
N ALA A 100 4.60 25.31 20.93
CA ALA A 100 4.57 26.78 20.86
C ALA A 100 3.16 27.33 20.98
N LEU A 101 2.16 26.65 20.42
CA LEU A 101 0.73 27.01 20.56
C LEU A 101 0.28 26.90 22.02
N ILE A 102 0.65 25.82 22.72
CA ILE A 102 0.38 25.63 24.15
C ILE A 102 1.02 26.75 24.96
N ALA A 103 2.30 27.03 24.73
CA ALA A 103 3.04 28.07 25.45
C ALA A 103 2.42 29.47 25.25
N ALA A 104 2.04 29.81 24.01
CA ALA A 104 1.39 31.07 23.69
C ALA A 104 0.01 31.21 24.36
N ALA A 105 -0.81 30.16 24.32
CA ALA A 105 -2.12 30.13 24.97
C ALA A 105 -2.01 30.28 26.49
N ARG A 106 -1.07 29.54 27.11
CA ARG A 106 -0.76 29.67 28.56
C ARG A 106 -0.31 31.09 28.92
N GLY A 107 0.54 31.71 28.08
CA GLY A 107 1.00 33.08 28.26
C GLY A 107 -0.15 34.08 28.29
N ILE A 108 -1.13 33.93 27.39
CA ILE A 108 -2.32 34.77 27.36
C ILE A 108 -3.14 34.60 28.64
N VAL A 109 -3.41 33.36 29.07
CA VAL A 109 -4.18 33.07 30.29
C VAL A 109 -3.49 33.64 31.53
N ALA A 110 -2.16 33.43 31.63
CA ALA A 110 -1.36 33.97 32.76
C ALA A 110 -1.36 35.51 32.81
N ALA A 111 -1.32 36.17 31.64
CA ALA A 111 -1.39 37.63 31.56
C ALA A 111 -2.74 38.20 32.06
N GLN A 112 -3.79 37.38 32.11
CA GLN A 112 -5.09 37.76 32.69
C GLN A 112 -5.16 37.47 34.23
N GLY A 113 -4.02 37.10 34.85
CA GLY A 113 -3.92 36.85 36.29
C GLY A 113 -4.39 35.46 36.74
N VAL A 114 -4.57 34.54 35.79
CA VAL A 114 -4.93 33.15 36.11
C VAL A 114 -3.70 32.30 36.23
N ALA A 115 -3.60 31.52 37.32
CA ALA A 115 -2.53 30.57 37.50
C ALA A 115 -2.68 29.41 36.49
N VAL A 116 -1.66 29.18 35.68
CA VAL A 116 -1.61 28.06 34.75
C VAL A 116 -0.62 27.02 35.27
N ALA A 117 -1.06 25.79 35.41
CA ALA A 117 -0.25 24.70 35.91
C ALA A 117 0.87 24.29 34.92
N ALA A 118 1.86 23.57 35.46
CA ALA A 118 2.86 22.89 34.64
C ALA A 118 2.27 21.69 33.90
N ASP A 119 3.07 21.07 33.04
CA ASP A 119 2.71 19.85 32.30
C ASP A 119 2.45 18.69 33.27
N THR A 120 1.58 17.78 32.86
CA THR A 120 1.17 16.60 33.62
C THR A 120 1.55 15.32 32.88
N PRO A 121 1.66 14.18 33.57
CA PRO A 121 1.89 12.89 32.88
C PRO A 121 0.77 12.45 31.95
N LEU A 122 -0.37 13.17 31.94
CA LEU A 122 -1.56 12.83 31.18
C LEU A 122 -1.79 13.76 29.96
N ASP A 123 -0.85 14.66 29.64
CA ASP A 123 -1.01 15.63 28.55
C ASP A 123 -1.30 14.95 27.22
N ASP A 124 -0.56 13.86 26.90
CA ASP A 124 -0.81 13.05 25.71
C ASP A 124 -2.19 12.37 25.72
N ASP A 125 -2.72 12.01 26.91
CA ASP A 125 -4.04 11.39 27.03
C ASP A 125 -5.15 12.40 26.73
N PHE A 126 -4.96 13.66 27.09
CA PHE A 126 -5.87 14.75 26.73
C PHE A 126 -5.80 15.10 25.24
N GLN A 127 -4.62 15.08 24.63
CA GLN A 127 -4.48 15.21 23.16
C GLN A 127 -5.22 14.07 22.45
N ALA A 128 -5.06 12.83 22.94
CA ALA A 128 -5.78 11.68 22.41
C ALA A 128 -7.29 11.83 22.55
N LEU A 129 -7.78 12.34 23.69
CA LEU A 129 -9.20 12.60 23.89
C LEU A 129 -9.74 13.64 22.89
N GLY A 130 -8.99 14.73 22.68
CA GLY A 130 -9.36 15.78 21.72
C GLY A 130 -9.45 15.27 20.29
N LEU A 131 -8.43 14.51 19.86
CA LEU A 131 -8.43 13.92 18.54
C LEU A 131 -9.54 12.87 18.40
N ALA A 132 -9.77 12.05 19.43
CA ALA A 132 -10.85 11.05 19.43
C ALA A 132 -12.24 11.74 19.28
N TRP A 133 -12.45 12.85 19.98
CA TRP A 133 -13.69 13.63 19.87
C TRP A 133 -13.89 14.14 18.44
N LEU A 134 -12.88 14.75 17.83
CA LEU A 134 -12.96 15.25 16.45
C LEU A 134 -13.28 14.12 15.47
N LEU A 135 -12.56 13.00 15.55
CA LEU A 135 -12.78 11.87 14.66
C LEU A 135 -14.15 11.20 14.88
N ALA A 136 -14.67 11.18 16.11
CA ALA A 136 -16.02 10.71 16.41
C ALA A 136 -17.09 11.60 15.73
N GLU A 137 -16.95 12.93 15.82
CA GLU A 137 -17.86 13.86 15.17
C GLU A 137 -17.80 13.74 13.64
N LEU A 138 -16.61 13.64 13.05
CA LEU A 138 -16.45 13.45 11.60
C LEU A 138 -17.05 12.12 11.14
N LEU A 139 -16.82 11.02 11.89
CA LEU A 139 -17.41 9.73 11.58
C LEU A 139 -18.94 9.75 11.67
N ALA A 140 -19.50 10.36 12.72
CA ALA A 140 -20.94 10.51 12.87
C ALA A 140 -21.55 11.24 11.66
N ARG A 141 -20.92 12.34 11.23
CA ARG A 141 -21.35 13.10 10.04
C ARG A 141 -21.26 12.26 8.77
N ARG A 142 -20.13 11.58 8.58
CA ARG A 142 -19.96 10.67 7.44
C ARG A 142 -21.06 9.60 7.40
N MET A 143 -21.48 9.10 8.55
CA MET A 143 -22.58 8.14 8.69
C MET A 143 -23.97 8.78 8.71
N ARG A 144 -24.06 10.09 8.43
CA ARG A 144 -25.33 10.87 8.46
C ARG A 144 -26.08 10.72 9.77
N SER A 145 -25.36 10.69 10.87
CA SER A 145 -25.85 10.53 12.23
C SER A 145 -25.34 11.66 13.13
N SER A 146 -25.64 11.59 14.39
CA SER A 146 -25.06 12.43 15.45
C SER A 146 -24.41 11.56 16.50
N THR A 147 -23.44 12.10 17.22
CA THR A 147 -22.80 11.38 18.33
C THR A 147 -23.74 11.07 19.48
N GLY A 148 -24.84 11.82 19.61
CA GLY A 148 -25.79 11.67 20.72
C GLY A 148 -25.18 12.00 22.10
N ILE A 149 -23.96 12.57 22.13
CA ILE A 149 -23.30 12.99 23.38
C ILE A 149 -24.05 14.19 23.96
N VAL A 150 -24.35 14.12 25.25
CA VAL A 150 -24.85 15.28 25.99
C VAL A 150 -23.68 16.24 26.22
N ALA A 151 -23.65 17.35 25.49
CA ALA A 151 -22.48 18.23 25.42
C ALA A 151 -22.05 18.76 26.80
N ASP A 152 -23.03 19.16 27.65
CA ASP A 152 -22.76 19.72 28.98
C ASP A 152 -22.15 18.65 29.92
N ASP A 153 -22.65 17.41 29.90
CA ASP A 153 -22.15 16.33 30.74
C ASP A 153 -20.72 15.93 30.34
N PHE A 154 -20.48 15.82 29.03
CA PHE A 154 -19.15 15.52 28.50
C PHE A 154 -18.16 16.63 28.83
N ALA A 155 -18.52 17.90 28.61
CA ALA A 155 -17.69 19.05 28.92
C ALA A 155 -17.36 19.11 30.44
N ALA A 156 -18.35 18.84 31.31
CA ALA A 156 -18.13 18.78 32.75
C ALA A 156 -17.15 17.67 33.14
N ALA A 157 -17.24 16.48 32.53
CA ALA A 157 -16.31 15.37 32.75
C ALA A 157 -14.88 15.73 32.30
N VAL A 158 -14.71 16.35 31.13
CA VAL A 158 -13.42 16.82 30.61
C VAL A 158 -12.77 17.83 31.56
N VAL A 159 -13.53 18.83 32.03
CA VAL A 159 -13.03 19.84 32.98
C VAL A 159 -12.66 19.20 34.31
N ALA A 160 -13.46 18.24 34.82
CA ALA A 160 -13.16 17.51 36.04
C ALA A 160 -11.86 16.69 35.91
N ALA A 161 -11.69 16.00 34.80
CA ALA A 161 -10.44 15.27 34.47
C ALA A 161 -9.23 16.20 34.48
N ALA A 162 -9.33 17.36 33.78
CA ALA A 162 -8.24 18.32 33.69
C ALA A 162 -7.88 18.94 35.06
N ARG A 163 -8.87 19.27 35.90
CA ARG A 163 -8.62 19.76 37.27
C ARG A 163 -7.94 18.73 38.14
N ALA A 164 -8.34 17.47 38.06
CA ALA A 164 -7.70 16.38 38.78
C ALA A 164 -6.24 16.17 38.33
N ALA A 165 -6.01 16.19 37.00
CA ALA A 165 -4.66 16.04 36.43
C ALA A 165 -3.71 17.17 36.94
N VAL A 166 -4.16 18.41 36.87
CA VAL A 166 -3.41 19.60 37.32
C VAL A 166 -3.20 19.60 38.81
N ALA A 167 -4.11 19.03 39.61
CA ALA A 167 -3.98 18.87 41.04
C ALA A 167 -3.01 17.71 41.44
N GLY A 168 -2.51 16.93 40.47
CA GLY A 168 -1.66 15.76 40.68
C GLY A 168 -2.42 14.52 41.13
N ASP A 169 -3.76 14.52 41.08
CA ASP A 169 -4.59 13.35 41.39
C ASP A 169 -4.76 12.50 40.11
N GLU A 170 -3.69 11.82 39.73
CA GLU A 170 -3.66 10.98 38.54
C GLU A 170 -4.75 9.89 38.52
N PRO A 171 -5.02 9.16 39.65
CA PRO A 171 -6.10 8.18 39.65
C PRO A 171 -7.48 8.76 39.32
N ALA A 172 -7.84 9.91 39.93
CA ALA A 172 -9.10 10.57 39.65
C ALA A 172 -9.17 11.12 38.22
N ALA A 173 -8.06 11.67 37.71
CA ALA A 173 -7.97 12.15 36.33
C ALA A 173 -8.18 11.01 35.34
N ARG A 174 -7.52 9.86 35.52
CA ARG A 174 -7.66 8.67 34.67
C ARG A 174 -9.09 8.11 34.73
N GLU A 175 -9.75 8.14 35.89
CA GLU A 175 -11.14 7.68 35.96
C GLU A 175 -12.07 8.57 35.13
N LYS A 176 -11.91 9.90 35.24
CA LYS A 176 -12.69 10.84 34.42
C LYS A 176 -12.38 10.76 32.93
N LEU A 177 -11.13 10.53 32.54
CA LEU A 177 -10.75 10.25 31.16
C LEU A 177 -11.44 8.98 30.63
N ARG A 178 -11.51 7.90 31.43
CA ARG A 178 -12.26 6.69 31.04
C ARG A 178 -13.75 6.99 30.82
N GLU A 179 -14.37 7.81 31.69
CA GLU A 179 -15.78 8.25 31.47
C GLU A 179 -15.92 8.97 30.13
N CYS A 180 -14.98 9.89 29.80
CA CYS A 180 -15.00 10.61 28.53
C CYS A 180 -14.83 9.66 27.32
N PHE A 181 -13.84 8.78 27.33
CA PHE A 181 -13.64 7.84 26.25
C PHE A 181 -14.79 6.82 26.11
N ALA A 182 -15.38 6.38 27.23
CA ALA A 182 -16.57 5.52 27.21
C ALA A 182 -17.79 6.21 26.59
N ALA A 183 -17.97 7.53 26.87
CA ALA A 183 -19.02 8.32 26.23
C ALA A 183 -18.81 8.43 24.71
N LEU A 184 -17.57 8.62 24.26
CA LEU A 184 -17.24 8.61 22.83
C LEU A 184 -17.47 7.21 22.21
N GLU A 185 -17.07 6.14 22.89
CA GLU A 185 -17.27 4.77 22.41
C GLU A 185 -18.75 4.41 22.27
N ALA A 186 -19.59 4.86 23.20
CA ALA A 186 -21.03 4.63 23.16
C ALA A 186 -21.71 5.22 21.90
N THR A 187 -21.12 6.25 21.28
CA THR A 187 -21.63 6.85 20.04
C THR A 187 -21.62 5.86 18.88
N ARG A 188 -20.63 4.96 18.84
CA ARG A 188 -20.48 3.95 17.81
C ARG A 188 -21.69 3.03 17.72
N SER A 189 -22.28 2.64 18.85
CA SER A 189 -23.45 1.77 18.89
C SER A 189 -24.69 2.37 18.24
N GLN A 190 -24.68 3.67 17.95
CA GLN A 190 -25.82 4.38 17.33
C GLN A 190 -25.82 4.28 15.80
N TYR A 191 -24.67 4.01 15.16
CA TYR A 191 -24.65 3.97 13.70
C TYR A 191 -24.51 2.56 13.12
N TYR A 192 -23.62 1.73 13.67
CA TYR A 192 -23.36 0.42 13.09
C TYR A 192 -22.69 -0.53 14.08
N ALA A 193 -23.18 -1.75 14.13
CA ALA A 193 -22.59 -2.84 14.92
C ALA A 193 -21.47 -3.58 14.16
N VAL A 194 -20.73 -2.92 13.26
CA VAL A 194 -19.66 -3.55 12.49
C VAL A 194 -18.34 -3.40 13.21
N ASP A 195 -17.59 -4.49 13.32
CA ASP A 195 -16.22 -4.45 13.82
C ASP A 195 -15.30 -3.74 12.82
N VAL A 196 -14.51 -2.80 13.32
CA VAL A 196 -13.48 -2.10 12.56
C VAL A 196 -12.11 -2.64 12.97
N TRP A 197 -11.39 -3.12 11.99
CA TRP A 197 -10.07 -3.72 12.14
C TRP A 197 -9.00 -2.75 11.64
N LEU A 198 -8.08 -2.36 12.50
CA LEU A 198 -6.99 -1.48 12.17
C LEU A 198 -5.70 -2.29 12.09
N LEU A 199 -4.96 -2.15 11.00
CA LEU A 199 -3.66 -2.77 10.81
C LEU A 199 -2.58 -1.70 10.85
N ASP A 200 -1.60 -1.89 11.72
CA ASP A 200 -0.40 -1.07 11.81
C ASP A 200 0.76 -1.84 11.16
N LEU A 201 1.18 -1.41 9.97
CA LEU A 201 2.17 -2.09 9.16
C LEU A 201 3.49 -1.31 9.17
N VAL A 202 4.45 -1.82 9.91
CA VAL A 202 5.78 -1.23 10.05
C VAL A 202 6.73 -1.86 9.03
N LEU A 203 7.21 -1.04 8.09
CA LEU A 203 8.17 -1.44 7.07
C LEU A 203 9.58 -1.36 7.62
N VAL A 204 10.37 -2.40 7.41
CA VAL A 204 11.76 -2.45 7.83
C VAL A 204 12.68 -2.34 6.62
N ALA A 205 13.59 -1.38 6.65
CA ALA A 205 14.68 -1.21 5.71
C ALA A 205 16.02 -1.21 6.45
N ALA A 206 17.12 -1.44 5.76
CA ALA A 206 18.46 -1.41 6.38
C ALA A 206 18.74 -0.09 7.10
N SER A 207 18.25 1.05 6.57
CA SER A 207 18.39 2.38 7.16
C SER A 207 17.51 2.63 8.39
N THR A 208 16.56 1.74 8.69
CA THR A 208 15.63 1.90 9.84
C THR A 208 15.87 0.90 10.96
N LEU A 209 16.94 0.10 10.87
CA LEU A 209 17.36 -0.80 11.93
C LEU A 209 17.85 -0.04 13.19
N GLY A 210 18.07 -0.75 14.28
CA GLY A 210 18.55 -0.19 15.54
C GLY A 210 17.50 0.59 16.30
N GLY A 211 17.81 1.82 16.73
CA GLY A 211 16.94 2.62 17.62
C GLY A 211 15.56 2.91 17.06
N ARG A 212 15.40 3.07 15.74
CA ARG A 212 14.10 3.29 15.09
C ARG A 212 13.20 2.06 15.22
N LEU A 213 13.71 0.88 14.85
CA LEU A 213 12.97 -0.37 15.01
C LEU A 213 12.70 -0.66 16.49
N ALA A 214 13.67 -0.39 17.37
CA ALA A 214 13.50 -0.55 18.81
C ALA A 214 12.35 0.30 19.37
N GLY A 215 12.13 1.49 18.83
CA GLY A 215 11.01 2.36 19.17
C GLY A 215 9.66 1.74 18.82
N GLU A 216 9.53 1.11 17.65
CA GLU A 216 8.28 0.46 17.23
C GLU A 216 7.90 -0.74 18.12
N LEU A 217 8.90 -1.48 18.62
CA LEU A 217 8.64 -2.60 19.55
C LEU A 217 8.12 -2.15 20.93
N ALA A 218 8.04 -0.85 21.19
CA ALA A 218 7.40 -0.27 22.37
C ALA A 218 5.97 0.24 22.09
N SER A 219 5.43 -0.02 20.92
CA SER A 219 4.06 0.39 20.54
C SER A 219 3.04 -0.11 21.56
N PRO A 220 2.05 0.73 21.95
CA PRO A 220 0.97 0.31 22.84
C PRO A 220 -0.08 -0.56 22.14
N VAL A 221 0.02 -0.74 20.82
CA VAL A 221 -0.92 -1.52 20.02
C VAL A 221 -0.20 -2.61 19.25
N PRO A 222 -0.87 -3.72 18.91
CA PRO A 222 -0.31 -4.75 18.06
C PRO A 222 0.08 -4.21 16.67
N LEU A 223 1.15 -4.76 16.09
CA LEU A 223 1.64 -4.36 14.78
C LEU A 223 2.07 -5.56 13.91
N GLY A 224 2.04 -5.36 12.59
CA GLY A 224 2.64 -6.25 11.59
C GLY A 224 3.98 -5.69 11.13
N LEU A 225 5.06 -6.44 11.33
CA LEU A 225 6.40 -6.05 10.92
C LEU A 225 6.72 -6.64 9.55
N VAL A 226 6.70 -5.79 8.51
CA VAL A 226 7.03 -6.20 7.13
C VAL A 226 8.54 -6.20 6.98
N VAL A 227 9.13 -7.40 7.00
CA VAL A 227 10.59 -7.59 7.06
C VAL A 227 11.03 -8.81 6.27
N THR A 228 12.22 -8.74 5.67
CA THR A 228 12.85 -9.88 4.98
C THR A 228 13.78 -10.66 5.91
N GLY A 229 14.07 -11.93 5.55
CA GLY A 229 14.99 -12.77 6.30
C GLY A 229 16.38 -12.15 6.44
N ASN A 230 16.93 -11.58 5.37
CA ASN A 230 18.26 -10.96 5.38
C ASN A 230 18.35 -9.78 6.36
N LEU A 231 17.27 -9.00 6.51
CA LEU A 231 17.22 -7.91 7.49
C LEU A 231 17.13 -8.44 8.92
N LEU A 232 16.40 -9.55 9.16
CA LEU A 232 16.39 -10.21 10.47
C LEU A 232 17.78 -10.77 10.83
N GLU A 233 18.50 -11.38 9.89
CA GLU A 233 19.88 -11.81 10.09
C GLU A 233 20.79 -10.63 10.40
N GLN A 234 20.58 -9.49 9.74
CA GLN A 234 21.32 -8.26 10.02
C GLN A 234 21.05 -7.78 11.46
N VAL A 235 19.79 -7.73 11.89
CA VAL A 235 19.43 -7.39 13.29
C VAL A 235 20.13 -8.36 14.25
N GLY A 236 20.11 -9.67 13.96
CA GLY A 236 20.75 -10.67 14.81
C GLY A 236 22.25 -10.50 14.94
N ARG A 237 22.92 -10.03 13.89
CA ARG A 237 24.37 -9.76 13.89
C ARG A 237 24.73 -8.44 14.59
N ASP A 238 23.97 -7.38 14.30
CA ASP A 238 24.32 -6.01 14.66
C ASP A 238 23.77 -5.62 16.05
N ASP A 239 22.59 -6.16 16.43
CA ASP A 239 21.91 -5.89 17.69
C ASP A 239 21.16 -7.14 18.22
N PRO A 240 21.86 -8.11 18.84
CA PRO A 240 21.23 -9.30 19.41
C PRO A 240 20.20 -8.99 20.51
N ALA A 241 20.34 -7.87 21.21
CA ALA A 241 19.40 -7.46 22.26
C ALA A 241 18.06 -7.02 21.66
N LEU A 242 18.09 -6.32 20.52
CA LEU A 242 16.90 -5.97 19.76
C LEU A 242 16.21 -7.22 19.21
N LEU A 243 16.96 -8.18 18.69
CA LEU A 243 16.39 -9.46 18.23
C LEU A 243 15.69 -10.20 19.38
N GLU A 244 16.27 -10.22 20.57
CA GLU A 244 15.63 -10.87 21.72
C GLU A 244 14.34 -10.15 22.15
N ARG A 245 14.33 -8.82 22.12
CA ARG A 245 13.09 -8.04 22.34
C ARG A 245 12.04 -8.37 21.29
N LEU A 246 12.43 -8.48 20.03
CA LEU A 246 11.53 -8.88 18.94
C LEU A 246 10.93 -10.28 19.20
N ARG A 247 11.75 -11.26 19.60
CA ARG A 247 11.27 -12.60 19.98
C ARG A 247 10.20 -12.56 21.08
N VAL A 248 10.44 -11.76 22.11
CA VAL A 248 9.48 -11.60 23.21
C VAL A 248 8.16 -11.02 22.72
N GLN A 249 8.20 -9.99 21.87
CA GLN A 249 6.99 -9.35 21.34
C GLN A 249 6.23 -10.27 20.37
N VAL A 250 6.94 -11.03 19.55
CA VAL A 250 6.34 -12.04 18.65
C VAL A 250 5.69 -13.16 19.49
N ALA A 251 6.37 -13.67 20.51
CA ALA A 251 5.83 -14.70 21.39
C ALA A 251 4.61 -14.21 22.19
N ALA A 252 4.56 -12.93 22.52
CA ALA A 252 3.40 -12.30 23.18
C ALA A 252 2.22 -12.02 22.22
N GLY A 253 2.40 -12.18 20.90
CA GLY A 253 1.40 -11.83 19.90
C GLY A 253 1.21 -10.32 19.67
N ALA A 254 2.09 -9.49 20.23
CA ALA A 254 2.07 -8.05 20.03
C ALA A 254 2.69 -7.63 18.70
N VAL A 255 3.58 -8.45 18.15
CA VAL A 255 4.23 -8.26 16.85
C VAL A 255 4.05 -9.52 16.01
N GLU A 256 3.60 -9.35 14.77
CA GLU A 256 3.60 -10.41 13.76
C GLU A 256 4.68 -10.12 12.72
N ILE A 257 5.44 -11.16 12.33
CA ILE A 257 6.31 -11.08 11.17
C ILE A 257 5.46 -11.28 9.92
N VAL A 258 5.39 -10.24 9.08
CA VAL A 258 4.70 -10.24 7.80
C VAL A 258 5.73 -10.34 6.69
N GLY A 259 5.52 -11.26 5.73
CA GLY A 259 6.45 -11.47 4.63
C GLY A 259 6.93 -12.91 4.54
N GLY A 260 8.15 -13.19 4.98
CA GLY A 260 8.72 -14.55 4.99
C GLY A 260 9.52 -14.92 3.76
N ARG A 261 9.96 -13.94 2.95
CA ARG A 261 11.02 -14.11 1.93
C ARG A 261 12.36 -13.75 2.53
N ASP A 262 13.43 -14.30 1.95
CA ASP A 262 14.79 -13.98 2.40
C ASP A 262 15.22 -12.57 1.98
N ASP A 263 14.81 -12.06 0.82
CA ASP A 263 15.15 -10.74 0.32
C ASP A 263 13.92 -9.95 -0.22
N ALA A 264 14.13 -8.67 -0.57
CA ALA A 264 13.10 -7.77 -1.10
C ALA A 264 13.02 -7.74 -2.63
N THR A 265 13.62 -8.69 -3.33
CA THR A 265 13.53 -8.78 -4.80
C THR A 265 12.07 -8.81 -5.26
N PRO A 266 11.64 -7.99 -6.24
CA PRO A 266 10.29 -8.07 -6.78
C PRO A 266 9.94 -9.48 -7.23
N VAL A 267 8.71 -9.92 -6.92
CA VAL A 267 8.25 -11.31 -7.19
C VAL A 267 8.33 -11.67 -8.66
N ASP A 268 7.99 -10.76 -9.53
CA ASP A 268 8.00 -10.92 -10.99
C ASP A 268 9.40 -10.91 -11.62
N CYS A 269 10.42 -10.51 -10.84
CA CYS A 269 11.83 -10.66 -11.24
C CYS A 269 12.41 -12.04 -10.91
N LEU A 270 11.64 -12.93 -10.29
CA LEU A 270 12.07 -14.27 -9.89
C LEU A 270 11.39 -15.34 -10.76
N LEU A 271 12.14 -16.38 -11.12
CA LEU A 271 11.55 -17.61 -11.62
C LEU A 271 10.79 -18.32 -10.48
N LEU A 272 9.88 -19.21 -10.85
CA LEU A 272 9.01 -19.89 -9.88
C LEU A 272 9.80 -20.62 -8.80
N GLU A 273 10.86 -21.33 -9.20
CA GLU A 273 11.74 -22.08 -8.32
C GLU A 273 12.54 -21.16 -7.38
N SER A 274 13.03 -20.04 -7.90
CA SER A 274 13.73 -19.04 -7.08
C SER A 274 12.80 -18.38 -6.07
N LEU A 275 11.57 -18.07 -6.46
CA LEU A 275 10.55 -17.56 -5.54
C LEU A 275 10.21 -18.58 -4.45
N ALA A 276 10.02 -19.84 -4.84
CA ALA A 276 9.78 -20.92 -3.91
C ALA A 276 10.94 -21.08 -2.91
N ALA A 277 12.18 -21.09 -3.41
CA ALA A 277 13.37 -21.17 -2.56
C ALA A 277 13.55 -19.95 -1.65
N SER A 278 13.21 -18.74 -2.13
CA SER A 278 13.24 -17.51 -1.33
C SER A 278 12.26 -17.59 -0.15
N LEU A 279 11.04 -18.08 -0.38
CA LEU A 279 10.06 -18.31 0.67
C LEU A 279 10.52 -19.36 1.68
N ASP A 280 11.09 -20.49 1.20
CA ASP A 280 11.56 -21.56 2.08
C ASP A 280 12.73 -21.08 2.97
N ARG A 281 13.70 -20.36 2.41
CA ARG A 281 14.81 -19.77 3.17
C ARG A 281 14.34 -18.73 4.17
N GLY A 282 13.48 -17.80 3.73
CA GLY A 282 12.97 -16.75 4.62
C GLY A 282 12.17 -17.30 5.78
N GLN A 283 11.31 -18.31 5.57
CA GLN A 283 10.62 -19.00 6.66
C GLN A 283 11.57 -19.73 7.61
N ALA A 284 12.64 -20.34 7.08
CA ALA A 284 13.66 -20.99 7.92
C ALA A 284 14.37 -19.97 8.81
N ILE A 285 14.78 -18.82 8.27
CA ILE A 285 15.40 -17.73 9.01
C ILE A 285 14.46 -17.20 10.11
N CYS A 286 13.19 -16.95 9.78
CA CYS A 286 12.20 -16.48 10.78
C CYS A 286 12.03 -17.50 11.91
N ARG A 287 11.93 -18.79 11.60
CA ARG A 287 11.82 -19.87 12.60
C ARG A 287 13.03 -19.91 13.52
N GLU A 288 14.21 -19.77 12.96
CA GLU A 288 15.48 -19.81 13.72
C GLU A 288 15.66 -18.56 14.58
N LEU A 289 15.50 -17.38 13.98
CA LEU A 289 15.82 -16.10 14.64
C LEU A 289 14.74 -15.59 15.56
N VAL A 290 13.45 -15.71 15.19
CA VAL A 290 12.34 -15.17 15.99
C VAL A 290 11.41 -16.22 16.59
N GLY A 291 11.63 -17.50 16.28
CA GLY A 291 10.85 -18.61 16.84
C GLY A 291 9.44 -18.76 16.24
N ALA A 292 9.10 -18.03 15.19
CA ALA A 292 7.81 -18.07 14.54
C ALA A 292 7.97 -18.21 13.01
N VAL A 293 6.97 -18.83 12.37
CA VAL A 293 6.88 -18.90 10.90
C VAL A 293 5.81 -17.91 10.47
N PRO A 294 6.10 -16.99 9.53
CA PRO A 294 5.09 -16.08 9.01
C PRO A 294 3.89 -16.81 8.43
N THR A 295 2.69 -16.39 8.82
CA THR A 295 1.42 -16.92 8.30
C THR A 295 0.70 -15.92 7.40
N THR A 296 1.18 -14.68 7.39
CA THR A 296 0.71 -13.62 6.50
C THR A 296 1.84 -13.19 5.57
N PHE A 297 1.57 -13.23 4.28
CA PHE A 297 2.49 -12.69 3.27
C PHE A 297 2.24 -11.20 3.05
N GLY A 298 3.31 -10.44 2.93
CA GLY A 298 3.29 -9.02 2.57
C GLY A 298 4.67 -8.61 2.07
N GLN A 299 4.73 -7.57 1.25
CA GLN A 299 5.99 -7.06 0.70
C GLN A 299 5.93 -5.55 0.52
N CYS A 300 7.10 -4.90 0.63
CA CYS A 300 7.24 -3.45 0.48
C CYS A 300 7.37 -3.01 -0.99
N THR A 301 7.80 -3.90 -1.86
CA THR A 301 8.02 -3.63 -3.28
C THR A 301 6.95 -4.27 -4.13
N GLY A 302 6.69 -3.69 -5.30
CA GLY A 302 5.74 -4.22 -6.26
C GLY A 302 6.15 -5.59 -6.83
N GLY A 303 5.37 -6.01 -7.78
CA GLY A 303 5.48 -7.30 -8.42
C GLY A 303 4.60 -8.36 -7.75
N SER A 304 3.83 -9.04 -8.55
CA SER A 304 2.99 -10.15 -8.13
C SER A 304 2.90 -11.19 -9.24
N SER A 305 2.32 -12.34 -8.94
CA SER A 305 2.20 -13.44 -9.90
C SER A 305 0.95 -14.24 -9.61
N ALA A 306 0.26 -14.67 -10.66
CA ALA A 306 -0.89 -15.58 -10.55
C ALA A 306 -0.55 -16.93 -9.87
N PHE A 307 0.73 -17.31 -9.78
CA PHE A 307 1.19 -18.50 -9.07
C PHE A 307 1.41 -18.27 -7.57
N LEU A 308 1.44 -17.01 -7.13
CA LEU A 308 1.74 -16.69 -5.73
C LEU A 308 0.75 -17.32 -4.74
N PRO A 309 -0.58 -17.33 -4.97
CA PRO A 309 -1.53 -18.00 -4.06
C PRO A 309 -1.20 -19.47 -3.81
N GLN A 310 -0.88 -20.23 -4.86
CA GLN A 310 -0.50 -21.63 -4.74
C GLN A 310 0.76 -21.80 -3.87
N LEU A 311 1.83 -21.06 -4.17
CA LEU A 311 3.08 -21.14 -3.43
C LEU A 311 2.91 -20.80 -1.95
N LEU A 312 2.05 -19.83 -1.65
CA LEU A 312 1.77 -19.40 -0.28
C LEU A 312 0.96 -20.46 0.48
N VAL A 313 -0.10 -20.99 -0.13
CA VAL A 313 -0.93 -22.05 0.48
C VAL A 313 -0.11 -23.30 0.76
N GLU A 314 0.72 -23.75 -0.17
CA GLU A 314 1.61 -24.91 0.00
C GLU A 314 2.60 -24.73 1.17
N ARG A 315 2.96 -23.49 1.51
CA ARG A 315 3.87 -23.14 2.61
C ARG A 315 3.18 -22.73 3.90
N GLY A 316 1.85 -22.92 3.96
CA GLY A 316 1.07 -22.72 5.19
C GLY A 316 0.70 -21.28 5.49
N TYR A 317 0.83 -20.36 4.52
CA TYR A 317 0.27 -19.02 4.66
C TYR A 317 -1.26 -19.08 4.70
N ARG A 318 -1.85 -18.19 5.50
CA ARG A 318 -3.31 -18.09 5.70
C ARG A 318 -3.88 -16.83 5.10
N GLY A 319 -3.04 -15.79 4.95
CA GLY A 319 -3.46 -14.50 4.43
C GLY A 319 -2.35 -13.80 3.67
N MET A 320 -2.77 -12.83 2.87
CA MET A 320 -1.87 -11.97 2.10
C MET A 320 -2.32 -10.52 2.21
N LEU A 321 -1.34 -9.64 2.34
CA LEU A 321 -1.52 -8.19 2.25
C LEU A 321 -0.96 -7.69 0.93
N TRP A 322 -1.79 -7.05 0.13
CA TRP A 322 -1.35 -6.37 -1.08
C TRP A 322 -0.86 -4.97 -0.73
N ASN A 323 0.30 -4.89 -0.08
CA ASN A 323 0.89 -3.63 0.36
C ASN A 323 1.93 -3.18 -0.64
N LEU A 324 1.52 -2.40 -1.60
CA LEU A 324 2.44 -1.82 -2.57
C LEU A 324 2.68 -0.35 -2.21
N PHE A 325 3.90 -0.05 -1.79
CA PHE A 325 4.33 1.29 -1.40
C PHE A 325 5.15 2.01 -2.48
N ASP A 326 5.43 1.33 -3.57
CA ASP A 326 6.18 1.84 -4.72
C ASP A 326 5.28 2.44 -5.83
N GLY A 327 3.98 2.53 -5.57
CA GLY A 327 3.00 3.03 -6.53
C GLY A 327 2.66 2.06 -7.67
N THR A 328 3.11 0.80 -7.59
CA THR A 328 2.72 -0.23 -8.55
C THR A 328 1.21 -0.46 -8.51
N PRO A 329 0.48 -0.26 -9.60
CA PRO A 329 -0.96 -0.51 -9.62
C PRO A 329 -1.26 -2.00 -9.45
N LEU A 330 -2.29 -2.30 -8.67
CA LEU A 330 -2.84 -3.64 -8.53
C LEU A 330 -4.09 -3.78 -9.40
N PRO A 331 -4.45 -5.00 -9.81
CA PRO A 331 -5.78 -5.27 -10.32
C PRO A 331 -6.81 -4.82 -9.29
N ASP A 332 -7.82 -4.05 -9.71
CA ASP A 332 -8.88 -3.60 -8.80
C ASP A 332 -9.92 -4.71 -8.60
N PRO A 333 -10.03 -5.29 -7.41
CA PRO A 333 -11.03 -6.31 -7.13
C PRO A 333 -12.41 -5.73 -6.81
N GLY A 334 -12.56 -4.39 -6.75
CA GLY A 334 -13.80 -3.72 -6.35
C GLY A 334 -14.16 -3.86 -4.86
N THR A 335 -13.36 -4.57 -4.06
CA THR A 335 -13.53 -4.74 -2.61
C THR A 335 -12.18 -4.76 -1.90
N SER A 336 -12.12 -4.34 -0.64
CA SER A 336 -10.87 -4.32 0.12
C SER A 336 -10.43 -5.70 0.62
N ARG A 337 -11.33 -6.69 0.60
CA ARG A 337 -11.03 -8.07 0.99
C ARG A 337 -11.54 -9.05 -0.05
N ILE A 338 -10.66 -9.91 -0.49
CA ILE A 338 -10.94 -10.92 -1.51
C ILE A 338 -10.43 -12.29 -1.07
N ARG A 339 -10.98 -13.31 -1.72
CA ARG A 339 -10.40 -14.63 -1.76
C ARG A 339 -9.69 -14.78 -3.11
N TRP A 340 -8.37 -14.59 -3.11
CA TRP A 340 -7.58 -14.61 -4.34
C TRP A 340 -7.33 -16.04 -4.79
N GLN A 341 -7.80 -16.38 -5.99
CA GLN A 341 -7.60 -17.66 -6.62
C GLN A 341 -6.39 -17.61 -7.54
N GLY A 342 -5.43 -18.49 -7.32
CA GLY A 342 -4.29 -18.70 -8.21
C GLY A 342 -4.62 -19.62 -9.39
N HIS A 343 -3.62 -19.79 -10.26
CA HIS A 343 -3.74 -20.50 -11.54
C HIS A 343 -4.33 -21.92 -11.44
N GLU A 344 -4.02 -22.70 -10.42
CA GLU A 344 -4.54 -24.06 -10.22
C GLU A 344 -5.75 -24.16 -9.27
N GLY A 345 -6.42 -23.04 -9.01
CA GLY A 345 -7.57 -23.01 -8.13
C GLY A 345 -7.22 -22.95 -6.62
N SER A 346 -5.94 -22.86 -6.26
CA SER A 346 -5.53 -22.58 -4.88
C SER A 346 -5.98 -21.19 -4.48
N CYS A 347 -6.61 -21.07 -3.31
CA CYS A 347 -7.15 -19.80 -2.84
C CYS A 347 -6.49 -19.35 -1.55
N ILE A 348 -6.20 -18.06 -1.42
CA ILE A 348 -5.72 -17.41 -0.21
C ILE A 348 -6.57 -16.16 0.07
N ASP A 349 -6.86 -15.90 1.33
CA ASP A 349 -7.51 -14.64 1.72
C ASP A 349 -6.52 -13.48 1.56
N ALA A 350 -6.98 -12.38 0.98
CA ALA A 350 -6.16 -11.20 0.78
C ALA A 350 -6.87 -9.91 1.19
N VAL A 351 -6.10 -9.01 1.80
CA VAL A 351 -6.48 -7.60 1.96
C VAL A 351 -5.89 -6.86 0.77
N ALA A 352 -6.77 -6.33 -0.09
CA ALA A 352 -6.42 -5.78 -1.39
C ALA A 352 -6.76 -4.28 -1.47
N HIS A 353 -6.09 -3.47 -0.67
CA HIS A 353 -6.17 -2.02 -0.76
C HIS A 353 -4.82 -1.38 -0.41
N VAL A 354 -4.61 -0.16 -0.90
CA VAL A 354 -3.42 0.62 -0.58
C VAL A 354 -3.56 1.12 0.86
N PRO A 355 -2.57 0.87 1.74
CA PRO A 355 -2.58 1.39 3.11
C PRO A 355 -2.53 2.92 3.13
N LEU A 356 -3.04 3.51 4.19
CA LEU A 356 -2.86 4.92 4.49
C LEU A 356 -1.40 5.20 4.92
N ASP A 357 -0.82 6.28 4.42
CA ASP A 357 0.53 6.70 4.81
C ASP A 357 0.53 7.27 6.23
N ALA A 358 0.99 6.48 7.21
CA ALA A 358 1.04 6.89 8.60
C ALA A 358 2.09 7.99 8.90
N ARG A 359 2.92 8.37 7.91
CA ARG A 359 3.88 9.48 8.03
C ARG A 359 3.22 10.84 7.83
N ALA A 360 2.07 10.85 7.20
CA ALA A 360 1.37 12.06 6.80
C ALA A 360 0.32 12.48 7.84
N ALA A 361 0.34 13.75 8.24
CA ALA A 361 -0.66 14.33 9.14
C ALA A 361 -2.07 14.31 8.50
N GLY A 362 -2.17 14.60 7.20
CA GLY A 362 -3.41 14.56 6.45
C GLY A 362 -4.13 13.21 6.50
N THR A 363 -3.38 12.12 6.63
CA THR A 363 -3.94 10.77 6.79
C THR A 363 -4.87 10.68 8.00
N ILE A 364 -4.54 11.34 9.10
CA ILE A 364 -5.34 11.28 10.34
C ILE A 364 -6.71 11.92 10.14
N LEU A 365 -6.79 13.01 9.38
CA LEU A 365 -8.06 13.67 9.05
C LEU A 365 -8.96 12.78 8.18
N GLN A 366 -8.37 11.88 7.40
CA GLN A 366 -9.09 10.96 6.50
C GLN A 366 -9.60 9.69 7.20
N VAL A 367 -9.16 9.39 8.44
CA VAL A 367 -9.49 8.14 9.14
C VAL A 367 -11.00 7.91 9.23
N ALA A 368 -11.75 8.94 9.65
CA ALA A 368 -13.20 8.84 9.79
C ALA A 368 -13.91 8.55 8.45
N ASP A 369 -13.46 9.21 7.36
CA ASP A 369 -13.99 8.96 6.01
C ASP A 369 -13.65 7.55 5.51
N LYS A 370 -12.42 7.08 5.74
CA LYS A 370 -12.01 5.73 5.35
C LYS A 370 -12.79 4.65 6.10
N ILE A 371 -13.02 4.83 7.40
CA ILE A 371 -13.86 3.93 8.19
C ILE A 371 -15.30 3.93 7.65
N GLY A 372 -15.88 5.12 7.41
CA GLY A 372 -17.24 5.25 6.88
C GLY A 372 -17.38 4.61 5.49
N ASN A 373 -16.41 4.83 4.59
CA ASN A 373 -16.40 4.22 3.26
C ASN A 373 -16.30 2.70 3.33
N ALA A 374 -15.43 2.15 4.18
CA ALA A 374 -15.30 0.71 4.35
C ALA A 374 -16.59 0.10 4.94
N MET A 375 -17.26 0.78 5.87
CA MET A 375 -18.56 0.34 6.41
C MET A 375 -19.67 0.29 5.35
N ASP A 376 -19.61 1.18 4.35
CA ASP A 376 -20.62 1.23 3.27
C ASP A 376 -20.45 0.13 2.23
N HIS A 377 -19.24 -0.43 2.06
CA HIS A 377 -18.90 -1.30 0.93
C HIS A 377 -18.47 -2.71 1.33
N ASP A 378 -17.99 -2.92 2.56
CA ASP A 378 -17.40 -4.18 3.00
C ASP A 378 -18.13 -4.81 4.18
N HIS A 379 -18.20 -6.15 4.18
CA HIS A 379 -18.69 -6.92 5.33
C HIS A 379 -17.74 -6.84 6.54
N SER A 380 -16.48 -6.52 6.33
CA SER A 380 -15.47 -6.30 7.36
C SER A 380 -14.78 -4.98 7.09
N CYS A 381 -14.96 -4.00 7.97
CA CYS A 381 -14.27 -2.72 7.85
C CYS A 381 -12.79 -2.89 8.22
N ILE A 382 -11.89 -2.79 7.24
CA ILE A 382 -10.44 -2.91 7.42
C ILE A 382 -9.79 -1.60 7.00
N VAL A 383 -8.97 -1.01 7.88
CA VAL A 383 -8.14 0.16 7.57
C VAL A 383 -6.69 -0.18 7.90
N SER A 384 -5.83 -0.15 6.91
CA SER A 384 -4.41 -0.40 7.05
C SER A 384 -3.63 0.91 7.04
N PHE A 385 -2.66 1.03 7.93
CA PHE A 385 -1.69 2.11 7.98
C PHE A 385 -0.30 1.54 7.71
N ALA A 386 0.54 2.31 7.02
CA ALA A 386 1.90 1.88 6.76
C ALA A 386 2.90 3.02 6.92
N HIS A 387 4.06 2.68 7.46
CA HIS A 387 5.21 3.59 7.59
C HIS A 387 6.51 2.79 7.75
N TYR A 388 7.62 3.42 7.42
CA TYR A 388 8.91 2.86 7.79
C TYR A 388 9.16 3.02 9.29
N ALA A 389 9.88 2.08 9.90
CA ALA A 389 10.20 2.13 11.33
C ALA A 389 10.82 3.50 11.72
N GLY A 390 10.23 4.14 12.73
CA GLY A 390 10.63 5.45 13.25
C GLY A 390 10.33 6.63 12.32
N THR A 391 9.37 6.49 11.38
CA THR A 391 8.96 7.60 10.50
C THR A 391 7.48 7.96 10.62
N ALA A 392 6.72 7.27 11.48
CA ALA A 392 5.34 7.63 11.75
C ALA A 392 5.20 9.09 12.21
N SER A 393 4.12 9.75 11.79
CA SER A 393 3.84 11.10 12.25
C SER A 393 3.52 11.13 13.75
N PRO A 394 3.74 12.24 14.45
CA PRO A 394 3.31 12.38 15.85
C PRO A 394 1.82 12.09 16.03
N TRP A 395 1.00 12.43 15.05
CA TRP A 395 -0.45 12.24 15.08
C TRP A 395 -0.84 10.77 14.97
N PHE A 396 -0.04 9.94 14.28
CA PHE A 396 -0.25 8.49 14.30
C PHE A 396 0.05 7.88 15.66
N ALA A 397 1.04 8.40 16.38
CA ALA A 397 1.27 8.02 17.78
C ALA A 397 0.07 8.39 18.67
N VAL A 398 -0.56 9.54 18.44
CA VAL A 398 -1.81 9.92 19.14
C VAL A 398 -2.95 8.95 18.78
N LEU A 399 -3.08 8.53 17.52
CA LEU A 399 -4.08 7.53 17.11
C LEU A 399 -3.86 6.17 17.82
N ARG A 400 -2.62 5.69 17.90
CA ARG A 400 -2.27 4.50 18.69
C ARG A 400 -2.66 4.67 20.17
N ARG A 401 -2.47 5.88 20.72
CA ARG A 401 -2.85 6.19 22.09
C ARG A 401 -4.38 6.19 22.28
N ILE A 402 -5.15 6.73 21.34
CA ILE A 402 -6.62 6.63 21.36
C ILE A 402 -7.04 5.15 21.48
N ALA A 403 -6.46 4.28 20.68
CA ALA A 403 -6.79 2.86 20.67
C ALA A 403 -6.42 2.13 21.98
N SER A 404 -5.53 2.68 22.81
CA SER A 404 -5.28 2.17 24.14
C SER A 404 -6.35 2.53 25.18
N TRP A 405 -7.22 3.50 24.86
CA TRP A 405 -8.31 3.95 25.72
C TRP A 405 -9.69 3.44 25.30
N THR A 406 -9.92 3.29 23.97
CA THR A 406 -11.26 3.05 23.42
C THR A 406 -11.19 2.32 22.07
N THR A 407 -12.23 1.58 21.74
CA THR A 407 -12.41 0.97 20.43
C THR A 407 -13.28 1.83 19.48
N LEU A 408 -13.48 3.10 19.80
CA LEU A 408 -14.28 4.05 19.02
C LEU A 408 -13.99 3.98 17.52
N LEU A 409 -12.72 4.02 17.13
CA LEU A 409 -12.28 4.00 15.73
C LEU A 409 -11.96 2.58 15.22
N GLY A 410 -12.12 1.57 16.08
CA GLY A 410 -11.76 0.19 15.78
C GLY A 410 -10.68 -0.35 16.72
N ARG A 411 -10.24 -1.55 16.43
CA ARG A 411 -9.25 -2.30 17.22
C ARG A 411 -8.02 -2.56 16.37
N PHE A 412 -6.84 -2.14 16.83
CA PHE A 412 -5.59 -2.58 16.23
C PHE A 412 -5.38 -4.06 16.49
N VAL A 413 -5.05 -4.78 15.43
CA VAL A 413 -4.77 -6.22 15.47
C VAL A 413 -3.59 -6.55 14.56
N THR A 414 -2.97 -7.70 14.80
CA THR A 414 -2.03 -8.24 13.80
C THR A 414 -2.79 -8.78 12.60
N PRO A 415 -2.18 -8.80 11.39
CA PRO A 415 -2.79 -9.43 10.23
C PRO A 415 -3.24 -10.87 10.43
N ALA A 416 -2.47 -11.69 11.16
CA ALA A 416 -2.87 -13.06 11.48
C ALA A 416 -4.15 -13.11 12.33
N THR A 417 -4.29 -12.20 13.29
CA THR A 417 -5.52 -12.07 14.09
C THR A 417 -6.69 -11.66 13.21
N LEU A 418 -6.51 -10.70 12.30
CA LEU A 418 -7.54 -10.32 11.34
C LEU A 418 -8.06 -11.53 10.55
N PHE A 419 -7.15 -12.29 9.93
CA PHE A 419 -7.54 -13.45 9.12
C PHE A 419 -8.13 -14.60 9.96
N ALA A 420 -7.79 -14.70 11.23
CA ALA A 420 -8.30 -15.73 12.12
C ALA A 420 -9.69 -15.40 12.72
N GLU A 421 -9.96 -14.12 13.00
CA GLU A 421 -11.18 -13.68 13.69
C GLU A 421 -12.29 -13.19 12.73
N THR A 422 -11.97 -12.98 11.45
CA THR A 422 -12.95 -12.54 10.45
C THR A 422 -13.33 -13.68 9.52
N GLU A 423 -14.57 -13.69 9.06
CA GLU A 423 -15.03 -14.66 8.05
C GLU A 423 -14.30 -14.45 6.72
N HIS A 424 -14.18 -15.52 5.94
CA HIS A 424 -13.61 -15.47 4.61
C HIS A 424 -14.41 -14.52 3.71
N ALA A 425 -13.71 -13.78 2.85
CA ALA A 425 -14.37 -12.99 1.82
C ALA A 425 -15.23 -13.89 0.92
N GLY A 426 -16.47 -13.48 0.70
CA GLY A 426 -17.37 -14.17 -0.24
C GLY A 426 -16.97 -13.98 -1.70
N THR A 427 -16.20 -12.91 -1.99
CA THR A 427 -15.77 -12.54 -3.35
C THR A 427 -14.53 -13.33 -3.74
N LEU A 428 -14.68 -14.21 -4.74
CA LEU A 428 -13.57 -14.89 -5.39
C LEU A 428 -13.04 -14.01 -6.51
N ALA A 429 -11.74 -13.73 -6.50
CA ALA A 429 -11.07 -12.96 -7.53
C ALA A 429 -9.96 -13.81 -8.17
N ASP A 430 -10.04 -13.94 -9.50
CA ASP A 430 -9.05 -14.60 -10.34
C ASP A 430 -8.48 -13.56 -11.30
N PHE A 431 -7.18 -13.32 -11.21
CA PHE A 431 -6.50 -12.37 -12.06
C PHE A 431 -5.51 -13.11 -12.97
N PRO A 432 -5.61 -12.94 -14.30
CA PRO A 432 -4.64 -13.50 -15.23
C PRO A 432 -3.25 -12.90 -14.99
N ALA A 433 -2.21 -13.61 -15.40
CA ALA A 433 -0.82 -13.20 -15.15
C ALA A 433 -0.48 -11.80 -15.70
N ASP A 434 -1.11 -11.38 -16.79
CA ASP A 434 -0.93 -10.07 -17.43
C ASP A 434 -1.74 -8.94 -16.76
N ALA A 435 -2.58 -9.25 -15.78
CA ALA A 435 -3.23 -8.25 -14.93
C ALA A 435 -2.27 -7.63 -13.90
N PHE A 436 -1.11 -8.27 -13.65
CA PHE A 436 -0.11 -7.75 -12.72
C PHE A 436 0.99 -7.01 -13.49
N PRO A 437 1.03 -5.68 -13.44
CA PRO A 437 2.13 -4.95 -14.05
C PRO A 437 3.45 -5.28 -13.36
N PRO A 438 4.56 -5.31 -14.10
CA PRO A 438 5.87 -5.65 -13.53
C PRO A 438 6.26 -4.63 -12.45
N GLY A 439 6.80 -5.13 -11.34
CA GLY A 439 7.42 -4.30 -10.31
C GLY A 439 8.68 -3.66 -10.88
N LEU A 440 8.74 -2.33 -10.85
CA LEU A 440 9.95 -1.62 -11.23
C LEU A 440 10.86 -1.52 -9.99
N PRO A 441 12.16 -1.80 -10.12
CA PRO A 441 13.08 -1.49 -9.03
C PRO A 441 13.02 0.03 -8.77
N PRO A 442 13.01 0.46 -7.49
CA PRO A 442 13.00 1.87 -7.18
C PRO A 442 14.23 2.54 -7.82
N ASP A 443 14.01 3.63 -8.54
CA ASP A 443 15.08 4.49 -9.05
C ASP A 443 15.58 5.33 -7.88
N ASP A 444 16.46 4.75 -7.07
CA ASP A 444 17.02 5.43 -5.89
C ASP A 444 18.16 6.39 -6.21
N GLY A 445 18.49 6.58 -7.50
CA GLY A 445 19.52 7.54 -7.95
C GLY A 445 20.90 7.35 -7.29
N ALA A 446 21.02 6.42 -6.38
CA ALA A 446 22.19 6.14 -5.56
C ALA A 446 22.88 4.87 -6.04
N GLY A 447 23.35 4.85 -7.31
CA GLY A 447 24.35 3.86 -7.74
C GLY A 447 24.00 2.40 -7.48
N GLY A 448 22.73 2.06 -7.48
CA GLY A 448 22.27 0.67 -7.43
C GLY A 448 22.90 -0.05 -8.61
N GLY A 449 23.71 -1.08 -8.34
CA GLY A 449 24.36 -1.90 -9.36
C GLY A 449 23.36 -2.32 -10.43
N ASP A 450 23.84 -2.77 -11.57
CA ASP A 450 23.02 -3.26 -12.68
C ASP A 450 22.11 -4.43 -12.24
N LEU A 451 21.08 -4.10 -11.42
CA LEU A 451 20.11 -5.06 -10.89
C LEU A 451 19.47 -5.88 -12.01
N VAL A 452 19.24 -5.25 -13.18
CA VAL A 452 18.70 -5.94 -14.34
C VAL A 452 19.73 -6.92 -14.90
N GLY A 453 21.00 -6.52 -15.03
CA GLY A 453 22.09 -7.38 -15.47
C GLY A 453 22.36 -8.54 -14.51
N GLU A 454 22.36 -8.29 -13.22
CA GLU A 454 22.48 -9.32 -12.19
C GLU A 454 21.32 -10.32 -12.25
N ARG A 455 20.08 -9.85 -12.48
CA ARG A 455 18.89 -10.69 -12.63
C ARG A 455 18.92 -11.52 -13.90
N VAL A 456 19.34 -10.92 -15.01
CA VAL A 456 19.54 -11.66 -16.26
C VAL A 456 20.58 -12.77 -16.06
N ALA A 457 21.69 -12.47 -15.40
CA ALA A 457 22.74 -13.46 -15.12
C ALA A 457 22.23 -14.59 -14.21
N ALA A 458 21.48 -14.26 -13.15
CA ALA A 458 20.86 -15.24 -12.26
C ALA A 458 19.84 -16.13 -13.02
N ALA A 459 18.96 -15.52 -13.83
CA ALA A 459 18.00 -16.23 -14.65
C ALA A 459 18.69 -17.16 -15.70
N GLU A 460 19.83 -16.76 -16.26
CA GLU A 460 20.60 -17.63 -17.15
C GLU A 460 21.17 -18.85 -16.43
N VAL A 461 21.70 -18.68 -15.23
CA VAL A 461 22.22 -19.80 -14.42
C VAL A 461 21.10 -20.79 -14.11
N GLU A 462 19.97 -20.31 -13.67
CA GLU A 462 18.80 -21.12 -13.35
C GLU A 462 18.23 -21.83 -14.59
N ALA A 463 18.06 -21.10 -15.69
CA ALA A 463 17.61 -21.68 -16.94
C ALA A 463 18.56 -22.78 -17.45
N ARG A 464 19.90 -22.64 -17.25
CA ARG A 464 20.88 -23.69 -17.58
C ARG A 464 20.69 -24.90 -16.67
N SER A 465 20.50 -24.68 -15.36
CA SER A 465 20.28 -25.78 -14.40
C SER A 465 19.00 -26.58 -14.73
N LEU A 466 17.93 -25.91 -15.11
CA LEU A 466 16.67 -26.54 -15.54
C LEU A 466 16.79 -27.27 -16.89
N ALA A 467 17.67 -26.82 -17.75
CA ALA A 467 17.90 -27.41 -19.08
C ALA A 467 18.87 -28.61 -19.05
N GLU A 468 19.65 -28.77 -17.98
CA GLU A 468 20.51 -29.94 -17.80
C GLU A 468 19.63 -31.17 -17.52
N PRO A 469 19.88 -32.31 -18.21
CA PRO A 469 19.11 -33.53 -17.96
C PRO A 469 19.36 -33.99 -16.52
N VAL A 470 18.31 -34.02 -15.71
CA VAL A 470 18.33 -34.64 -14.39
C VAL A 470 18.79 -36.10 -14.59
N PRO A 471 19.82 -36.59 -13.88
CA PRO A 471 20.19 -38.01 -13.95
C PRO A 471 18.94 -38.82 -13.60
N THR A 472 18.46 -39.62 -14.55
CA THR A 472 17.29 -40.48 -14.34
C THR A 472 17.62 -41.45 -13.19
N LEU A 473 17.08 -41.17 -12.01
CA LEU A 473 16.90 -42.20 -11.00
C LEU A 473 15.85 -43.16 -11.57
N ASP A 474 16.30 -44.33 -11.99
CA ASP A 474 15.47 -45.45 -12.41
C ASP A 474 14.55 -45.88 -11.27
N HIS A 475 13.42 -45.19 -11.13
CA HIS A 475 12.27 -45.70 -10.40
C HIS A 475 11.18 -46.03 -11.40
N ALA A 476 11.07 -47.33 -11.70
CA ALA A 476 9.97 -47.91 -12.43
C ALA A 476 8.64 -47.56 -11.73
N VAL A 477 7.90 -46.60 -12.28
CA VAL A 477 6.50 -46.34 -11.90
C VAL A 477 5.63 -47.34 -12.67
N PRO A 478 4.78 -48.16 -12.01
CA PRO A 478 3.84 -49.04 -12.70
C PRO A 478 2.81 -48.20 -13.48
N ARG A 479 2.68 -48.49 -14.76
CA ARG A 479 1.61 -47.93 -15.59
C ARG A 479 0.24 -48.43 -15.10
N GLY A 480 -0.50 -47.58 -14.41
CA GLY A 480 -1.92 -47.77 -14.14
C GLY A 480 -2.74 -47.43 -15.38
N THR A 481 -3.50 -48.38 -15.84
CA THR A 481 -4.45 -48.28 -16.95
C THR A 481 -5.74 -47.61 -16.48
N GLY A 482 -6.19 -46.60 -17.22
CA GLY A 482 -7.60 -46.33 -17.46
C GLY A 482 -8.26 -45.19 -16.67
N ALA A 483 -8.63 -44.17 -17.39
CA ALA A 483 -10.01 -43.64 -17.43
C ALA A 483 -10.06 -42.44 -18.41
N GLY A 484 -11.12 -42.36 -19.15
CA GLY A 484 -11.30 -41.51 -20.32
C GLY A 484 -11.68 -40.06 -20.00
N PRO A 485 -11.82 -39.21 -21.04
CA PRO A 485 -11.84 -37.75 -20.90
C PRO A 485 -13.21 -37.23 -20.49
N ALA A 486 -13.21 -36.37 -19.48
CA ALA A 486 -14.37 -35.53 -19.17
C ALA A 486 -14.34 -34.28 -20.05
N THR A 487 -15.34 -34.17 -20.92
CA THR A 487 -15.58 -32.99 -21.74
C THR A 487 -16.18 -31.85 -20.88
N HIS A 488 -15.46 -30.79 -20.65
CA HIS A 488 -16.02 -29.52 -20.21
C HIS A 488 -16.17 -28.57 -21.42
N ARG A 489 -17.42 -28.23 -21.71
CA ARG A 489 -17.78 -27.15 -22.63
C ARG A 489 -17.53 -25.82 -21.92
N GLY A 490 -16.50 -25.10 -22.30
CA GLY A 490 -16.35 -23.67 -22.05
C GLY A 490 -16.68 -22.90 -23.33
N GLY A 491 -17.78 -22.20 -23.33
CA GLY A 491 -18.19 -21.33 -24.42
C GLY A 491 -17.92 -19.86 -24.12
N GLU A 492 -17.58 -19.14 -25.17
CA GLU A 492 -17.74 -17.69 -25.32
C GLU A 492 -16.84 -16.73 -24.51
N GLN A 493 -15.53 -16.78 -24.74
CA GLN A 493 -14.70 -15.56 -24.67
C GLN A 493 -13.62 -15.47 -25.76
N ALA A 494 -13.74 -16.25 -26.80
CA ALA A 494 -12.80 -16.25 -27.93
C ALA A 494 -13.01 -15.09 -28.95
N GLY A 495 -13.83 -14.09 -28.62
CA GLY A 495 -14.22 -13.04 -29.57
C GLY A 495 -13.26 -11.86 -29.70
N ILE A 496 -12.55 -11.50 -28.64
CA ILE A 496 -11.77 -10.24 -28.61
C ILE A 496 -10.35 -10.42 -29.15
N LEU A 497 -9.75 -11.58 -28.97
CA LEU A 497 -8.40 -11.88 -29.50
C LEU A 497 -8.36 -12.08 -31.03
N ARG A 498 -9.48 -12.33 -31.68
CA ARG A 498 -9.54 -12.46 -33.16
C ARG A 498 -9.34 -11.15 -33.91
N GLY A 499 -9.60 -10.01 -33.29
CA GLY A 499 -9.43 -8.68 -33.91
C GLY A 499 -7.98 -8.21 -33.99
N LEU A 500 -7.15 -8.59 -33.04
CA LEU A 500 -5.74 -8.19 -32.96
C LEU A 500 -4.79 -9.13 -33.71
N LEU A 501 -5.19 -10.37 -33.95
CA LEU A 501 -4.45 -11.36 -34.74
C LEU A 501 -4.96 -11.50 -36.20
N GLY A 502 -5.77 -10.57 -36.66
CA GLY A 502 -6.41 -10.56 -37.99
C GLY A 502 -5.47 -10.47 -39.19
N GLY A 503 -4.29 -11.04 -39.12
CA GLY A 503 -3.33 -11.15 -40.21
C GLY A 503 -2.63 -12.52 -40.33
N PHE A 504 -2.88 -13.45 -39.41
CA PHE A 504 -2.30 -14.80 -39.50
C PHE A 504 -3.26 -15.77 -40.21
N GLY A 505 -3.53 -15.48 -41.48
CA GLY A 505 -4.11 -16.46 -42.40
C GLY A 505 -3.21 -17.71 -42.45
N ARG A 506 -3.81 -18.91 -42.35
CA ARG A 506 -3.16 -20.17 -42.66
C ARG A 506 -2.56 -20.12 -44.09
N SER A 507 -1.36 -19.61 -44.23
CA SER A 507 -0.54 -19.84 -45.41
C SER A 507 0.38 -21.01 -45.10
N ARG A 508 0.07 -22.15 -45.67
CA ARG A 508 1.02 -23.22 -45.94
C ARG A 508 1.98 -22.68 -46.99
N ASN A 509 3.00 -21.98 -46.60
CA ASN A 509 4.14 -21.74 -47.47
C ASN A 509 5.43 -21.91 -46.65
N ASP A 510 6.36 -22.61 -47.25
CA ASP A 510 7.71 -22.90 -46.79
C ASP A 510 8.29 -21.73 -46.01
N ALA A 511 8.47 -21.94 -44.70
CA ALA A 511 9.17 -20.99 -43.86
C ALA A 511 10.55 -20.77 -44.49
N ASP A 512 10.84 -19.55 -44.93
CA ASP A 512 12.13 -19.19 -45.50
C ASP A 512 13.21 -19.62 -44.50
N THR A 513 13.95 -20.70 -44.81
CA THR A 513 14.91 -21.37 -43.93
C THR A 513 16.01 -20.42 -43.43
N ARG A 514 16.13 -19.23 -44.05
CA ARG A 514 17.06 -18.18 -43.66
C ARG A 514 16.79 -17.61 -42.26
N PHE A 515 15.56 -17.65 -41.80
CA PHE A 515 15.17 -17.07 -40.50
C PHE A 515 14.84 -18.13 -39.44
N VAL A 516 15.42 -19.32 -39.58
CA VAL A 516 15.23 -20.45 -38.67
C VAL A 516 16.58 -20.83 -38.05
N LEU A 517 16.62 -21.03 -36.72
CA LEU A 517 17.71 -21.65 -36.01
C LEU A 517 17.25 -22.94 -35.36
N GLU A 518 18.13 -23.95 -35.34
CA GLU A 518 17.86 -25.27 -34.75
C GLU A 518 19.15 -25.90 -34.22
N ASN A 519 19.12 -26.47 -33.02
CA ASN A 519 20.26 -27.16 -32.42
C ASN A 519 19.98 -28.63 -32.02
N GLY A 520 18.93 -29.24 -32.55
CA GLY A 520 18.50 -30.58 -32.19
C GLY A 520 17.63 -30.67 -30.91
N ALA A 521 17.69 -29.72 -30.03
CA ALA A 521 16.86 -29.62 -28.83
C ALA A 521 15.72 -28.62 -28.99
N VAL A 522 15.94 -27.48 -29.64
CA VAL A 522 14.98 -26.43 -29.87
C VAL A 522 15.08 -25.86 -31.29
N ARG A 523 13.95 -25.47 -31.83
CA ARG A 523 13.83 -24.78 -33.13
C ARG A 523 13.07 -23.50 -32.97
N ILE A 524 13.63 -22.39 -33.46
CA ILE A 524 12.98 -21.08 -33.49
C ILE A 524 12.84 -20.58 -34.93
N ALA A 525 11.81 -19.75 -35.15
CA ALA A 525 11.61 -19.03 -36.41
C ALA A 525 11.29 -17.56 -36.13
N VAL A 526 11.95 -16.66 -36.84
CA VAL A 526 11.73 -15.20 -36.77
C VAL A 526 10.82 -14.77 -37.90
N HIS A 527 9.86 -13.90 -37.59
CA HIS A 527 8.88 -13.42 -38.57
C HIS A 527 9.48 -12.37 -39.51
N PRO A 528 9.46 -12.55 -40.83
CA PRO A 528 10.19 -11.71 -41.76
C PRO A 528 9.73 -10.24 -41.83
N ARG A 529 8.47 -9.93 -41.46
CA ARG A 529 7.95 -8.55 -41.47
C ARG A 529 8.00 -7.86 -40.14
N THR A 530 7.87 -8.60 -39.03
CA THR A 530 7.91 -7.99 -37.70
C THR A 530 9.30 -8.09 -37.06
N GLY A 531 10.07 -9.11 -37.38
CA GLY A 531 11.37 -9.35 -36.75
C GLY A 531 11.27 -9.99 -35.37
N GLY A 532 10.07 -10.27 -34.89
CA GLY A 532 9.81 -10.97 -33.63
C GLY A 532 9.81 -12.48 -33.79
N LEU A 533 9.80 -13.19 -32.68
CA LEU A 533 9.75 -14.66 -32.67
C LEU A 533 8.33 -15.12 -33.04
N VAL A 534 8.20 -15.83 -34.15
CA VAL A 534 6.90 -16.38 -34.58
C VAL A 534 6.66 -17.78 -34.06
N SER A 535 7.73 -18.52 -33.78
CA SER A 535 7.62 -19.89 -33.33
C SER A 535 8.86 -20.31 -32.52
N LEU A 536 8.61 -20.93 -31.38
CA LEU A 536 9.56 -21.69 -30.61
C LEU A 536 8.99 -23.09 -30.38
N ARG A 537 9.75 -24.14 -30.71
CA ARG A 537 9.34 -25.54 -30.58
C ARG A 537 10.47 -26.37 -30.01
N GLY A 538 10.18 -27.32 -29.14
CA GLY A 538 11.12 -28.37 -28.82
C GLY A 538 11.34 -29.31 -30.03
N ALA A 539 12.48 -29.94 -30.13
CA ALA A 539 12.87 -30.79 -31.29
C ALA A 539 11.84 -31.89 -31.61
N ALA A 540 11.19 -32.47 -30.60
CA ALA A 540 10.15 -33.48 -30.74
C ALA A 540 8.73 -32.91 -30.87
N ALA A 541 8.53 -31.60 -30.65
CA ALA A 541 7.21 -30.97 -30.58
C ALA A 541 6.77 -30.40 -31.93
N ARG A 542 5.55 -30.76 -32.37
CA ARG A 542 4.95 -30.19 -33.59
C ARG A 542 4.26 -28.86 -33.36
N ALA A 543 3.79 -28.60 -32.15
CA ALA A 543 3.08 -27.37 -31.80
C ALA A 543 4.03 -26.21 -31.50
N ASN A 544 3.60 -24.99 -31.82
CA ASN A 544 4.28 -23.77 -31.38
C ASN A 544 4.07 -23.61 -29.86
N ARG A 545 5.14 -23.34 -29.12
CA ARG A 545 5.08 -23.12 -27.68
C ARG A 545 5.05 -21.64 -27.32
N LEU A 546 5.73 -20.81 -28.10
CA LEU A 546 5.93 -19.41 -27.78
C LEU A 546 6.07 -18.56 -29.03
N SER A 547 5.48 -17.37 -29.01
CA SER A 547 5.78 -16.25 -29.90
C SER A 547 6.08 -15.00 -29.10
N GLN A 548 6.83 -14.03 -29.71
CA GLN A 548 7.25 -12.80 -29.06
C GLN A 548 7.24 -11.63 -30.02
N VAL A 549 6.84 -10.45 -29.52
CA VAL A 549 6.94 -9.17 -30.22
C VAL A 549 7.29 -8.05 -29.22
N LEU A 550 7.93 -6.99 -29.73
CA LEU A 550 8.12 -5.74 -28.99
C LEU A 550 6.99 -4.77 -29.32
N ALA A 551 6.58 -4.00 -28.33
CA ALA A 551 5.64 -2.90 -28.53
C ALA A 551 5.96 -1.76 -27.55
N VAL A 552 5.60 -0.54 -27.93
CA VAL A 552 5.44 0.56 -26.98
C VAL A 552 3.97 0.59 -26.60
N ARG A 553 3.69 0.46 -25.30
CA ARG A 553 2.35 0.74 -24.76
C ARG A 553 2.21 2.23 -24.54
N SER A 554 1.06 2.76 -24.90
CA SER A 554 0.63 4.12 -24.57
C SER A 554 -0.86 4.10 -24.23
N THR A 555 -1.31 5.09 -23.48
CA THR A 555 -2.73 5.17 -23.08
C THR A 555 -3.35 6.41 -23.73
N ARG A 556 -4.48 6.23 -24.40
CA ARG A 556 -5.26 7.35 -24.94
C ARG A 556 -5.72 8.27 -23.80
N PRO A 557 -5.82 9.59 -24.02
CA PRO A 557 -6.39 10.51 -23.03
C PRO A 557 -7.77 10.03 -22.55
N ALA A 558 -8.09 10.34 -21.30
CA ALA A 558 -9.41 10.05 -20.76
C ALA A 558 -10.51 10.75 -21.59
N PRO A 559 -11.66 10.11 -21.83
CA PRO A 559 -12.76 10.74 -22.53
C PRO A 559 -13.27 11.95 -21.73
N PRO A 560 -13.90 12.94 -22.40
CA PRO A 560 -14.47 14.11 -21.74
C PRO A 560 -15.47 13.73 -20.64
N VAL A 561 -15.54 14.55 -19.59
CA VAL A 561 -16.51 14.36 -18.50
C VAL A 561 -17.93 14.28 -19.05
N GLY A 562 -18.66 13.20 -18.71
CA GLY A 562 -20.01 12.92 -19.22
C GLY A 562 -20.06 11.92 -20.39
N SER A 563 -18.92 11.46 -20.89
CA SER A 563 -18.83 10.33 -21.82
C SER A 563 -18.95 8.98 -21.08
N ALA A 564 -19.11 7.88 -21.85
CA ALA A 564 -19.02 6.54 -21.25
C ALA A 564 -17.64 6.36 -20.59
N TRP A 565 -17.65 5.82 -19.37
CA TRP A 565 -16.41 5.54 -18.65
C TRP A 565 -15.64 4.43 -19.38
N GLU A 566 -14.35 4.68 -19.65
CA GLU A 566 -13.42 3.69 -20.21
C GLU A 566 -12.29 3.48 -19.20
N SER A 567 -11.99 2.22 -18.90
CA SER A 567 -10.85 1.86 -18.05
C SER A 567 -9.51 2.21 -18.72
N VAL A 568 -8.43 2.26 -17.94
CA VAL A 568 -7.07 2.47 -18.46
C VAL A 568 -6.72 1.41 -19.51
N GLU A 569 -7.12 0.15 -19.29
CA GLU A 569 -6.85 -0.95 -20.20
C GLU A 569 -7.62 -0.82 -21.52
N GLU A 570 -8.87 -0.39 -21.52
CA GLU A 570 -9.64 -0.14 -22.73
C GLU A 570 -9.08 1.01 -23.57
N ARG A 571 -8.32 1.90 -22.94
CA ARG A 571 -7.61 3.02 -23.59
C ARG A 571 -6.18 2.68 -24.01
N ALA A 572 -5.67 1.49 -23.64
CA ALA A 572 -4.31 1.08 -23.98
C ALA A 572 -4.14 0.85 -25.48
N GLU A 573 -3.07 1.39 -26.03
CA GLU A 573 -2.67 1.18 -27.42
C GLU A 573 -1.26 0.60 -27.46
N TYR A 574 -1.02 -0.29 -28.41
CA TYR A 574 0.28 -0.91 -28.60
C TYR A 574 0.84 -0.60 -29.99
N SER A 575 2.09 -0.19 -30.05
CA SER A 575 2.80 0.02 -31.31
C SER A 575 2.96 -1.28 -32.08
N ARG A 576 3.23 -1.15 -33.38
CA ARG A 576 3.60 -2.28 -34.25
C ARG A 576 5.11 -2.32 -34.43
N MET A 577 5.64 -3.53 -34.40
CA MET A 577 7.03 -3.84 -34.71
C MET A 577 7.17 -4.10 -36.22
N VAL A 578 8.10 -3.43 -36.88
CA VAL A 578 8.35 -3.54 -38.32
C VAL A 578 9.83 -3.80 -38.55
N ALA A 579 10.17 -4.98 -39.07
CA ALA A 579 11.53 -5.32 -39.42
C ALA A 579 11.98 -4.59 -40.68
N GLU A 580 13.17 -4.01 -40.63
CA GLU A 580 13.87 -3.42 -41.76
C GLU A 580 14.94 -4.35 -42.30
N ARG A 581 15.60 -5.09 -41.39
CA ARG A 581 16.67 -6.00 -41.72
C ARG A 581 16.67 -7.20 -40.79
N ILE A 582 16.85 -8.41 -41.33
CA ILE A 582 17.03 -9.63 -40.57
C ILE A 582 18.20 -10.40 -41.18
N ASP A 583 19.25 -10.61 -40.39
CA ASP A 583 20.47 -11.30 -40.79
C ASP A 583 20.65 -12.58 -39.98
N ARG A 584 20.94 -13.68 -40.66
CA ARG A 584 21.47 -14.88 -40.00
C ARG A 584 22.97 -14.78 -39.96
N GLU A 585 23.51 -14.40 -38.81
CA GLU A 585 24.97 -14.23 -38.64
C GLU A 585 25.73 -15.55 -38.53
N SER A 586 25.05 -16.58 -37.98
CA SER A 586 25.62 -17.92 -37.86
C SER A 586 24.52 -18.98 -37.80
N ASP A 587 24.90 -20.25 -37.66
CA ASP A 587 23.95 -21.36 -37.45
C ASP A 587 23.24 -21.28 -36.08
N THR A 588 23.76 -20.48 -35.16
CA THR A 588 23.20 -20.30 -33.81
C THR A 588 22.68 -18.88 -33.53
N ARG A 589 22.79 -17.93 -34.48
CA ARG A 589 22.46 -16.53 -34.23
C ARG A 589 21.72 -15.86 -35.39
N ILE A 590 20.59 -15.22 -35.07
CA ILE A 590 19.86 -14.31 -35.94
C ILE A 590 19.78 -12.94 -35.27
N VAL A 591 20.00 -11.87 -36.07
CA VAL A 591 19.82 -10.48 -35.63
C VAL A 591 18.68 -9.89 -36.45
N SER A 592 17.71 -9.26 -35.77
CA SER A 592 16.59 -8.54 -36.37
C SER A 592 16.67 -7.07 -35.95
N GLN A 593 16.60 -6.19 -36.92
CA GLN A 593 16.61 -4.73 -36.74
C GLN A 593 15.39 -4.12 -37.41
N GLY A 594 14.84 -3.06 -36.79
CA GLY A 594 13.66 -2.40 -37.35
C GLY A 594 13.16 -1.25 -36.51
N THR A 595 11.92 -0.87 -36.73
CA THR A 595 11.27 0.27 -36.10
C THR A 595 10.00 -0.13 -35.33
N LEU A 596 9.69 0.64 -34.30
CA LEU A 596 8.42 0.62 -33.59
C LEU A 596 7.55 1.76 -34.10
N VAL A 597 6.34 1.41 -34.55
CA VAL A 597 5.44 2.33 -35.26
C VAL A 597 4.10 2.39 -34.53
N ALA A 598 3.67 3.58 -34.13
CA ALA A 598 2.38 3.81 -33.48
C ALA A 598 1.20 3.39 -34.37
N THR A 599 0.02 3.26 -33.79
CA THR A 599 -1.25 3.02 -34.52
C THR A 599 -1.53 4.10 -35.54
N SER A 600 -1.11 5.35 -35.29
CA SER A 600 -1.17 6.49 -36.22
C SER A 600 -0.20 6.40 -37.40
N GLY A 601 0.74 5.45 -37.42
CA GLY A 601 1.81 5.34 -38.40
C GLY A 601 3.08 6.14 -38.07
N ALA A 602 3.10 6.88 -36.95
CA ALA A 602 4.29 7.62 -36.50
C ALA A 602 5.37 6.66 -36.01
N ARG A 603 6.63 6.95 -36.35
CA ARG A 603 7.78 6.22 -35.79
C ARG A 603 7.97 6.64 -34.33
N LEU A 604 8.17 5.66 -33.46
CA LEU A 604 8.41 5.85 -32.03
C LEU A 604 9.86 5.58 -31.65
N GLY A 605 10.56 4.74 -32.41
CA GLY A 605 11.92 4.36 -32.14
C GLY A 605 12.40 3.20 -33.00
N SER A 606 13.59 2.71 -32.70
CA SER A 606 14.20 1.55 -33.35
C SER A 606 14.48 0.44 -32.36
N PHE A 607 14.59 -0.77 -32.87
CA PHE A 607 14.97 -1.94 -32.08
C PHE A 607 16.05 -2.77 -32.74
N THR A 608 16.83 -3.47 -31.95
CA THR A 608 17.69 -4.60 -32.36
C THR A 608 17.40 -5.77 -31.45
N GLN A 609 17.05 -6.92 -32.02
CA GLN A 609 16.87 -8.18 -31.30
C GLN A 609 17.89 -9.20 -31.80
N ARG A 610 18.53 -9.92 -30.86
CA ARG A 610 19.47 -10.99 -31.14
C ARG A 610 18.96 -12.29 -30.55
N PHE A 611 18.64 -13.24 -31.41
CA PHE A 611 18.22 -14.59 -31.03
C PHE A 611 19.41 -15.52 -31.12
N MET A 612 19.76 -16.19 -30.03
CA MET A 612 20.91 -17.07 -29.94
C MET A 612 20.55 -18.42 -29.34
N LEU A 613 20.97 -19.51 -29.97
CA LEU A 613 20.88 -20.84 -29.39
C LEU A 613 22.06 -21.08 -28.43
N VAL A 614 21.79 -21.65 -27.26
CA VAL A 614 22.83 -21.92 -26.24
C VAL A 614 23.34 -23.34 -26.36
N GLY A 615 24.39 -23.52 -27.14
CA GLY A 615 25.00 -24.87 -27.37
C GLY A 615 23.97 -25.87 -27.87
N ALA A 616 23.96 -27.06 -27.26
CA ALA A 616 22.99 -28.13 -27.53
C ALA A 616 21.79 -28.12 -26.57
N LEU A 617 21.68 -27.13 -25.68
CA LEU A 617 20.61 -27.02 -24.70
C LEU A 617 19.28 -26.52 -25.34
N PRO A 618 18.12 -26.87 -24.77
CA PRO A 618 16.82 -26.36 -25.21
C PRO A 618 16.59 -24.90 -24.76
N LEU A 619 17.62 -24.08 -24.89
CA LEU A 619 17.62 -22.67 -24.45
C LEU A 619 17.84 -21.72 -25.62
N VAL A 620 17.09 -20.64 -25.61
CA VAL A 620 17.23 -19.51 -26.53
C VAL A 620 17.51 -18.26 -25.71
N ARG A 621 18.64 -17.61 -25.94
CA ARG A 621 18.96 -16.31 -25.39
C ARG A 621 18.38 -15.23 -26.34
N LEU A 622 17.63 -14.31 -25.79
CA LEU A 622 17.09 -13.15 -26.48
C LEU A 622 17.68 -11.87 -25.87
N GLU A 623 18.44 -11.14 -26.66
CA GLU A 623 18.91 -9.80 -26.29
C GLU A 623 18.13 -8.76 -27.08
N ILE A 624 17.70 -7.70 -26.39
CA ILE A 624 16.85 -6.65 -26.96
C ILE A 624 17.45 -5.29 -26.62
N ASP A 625 17.74 -4.51 -27.65
CA ASP A 625 18.09 -3.10 -27.54
C ASP A 625 16.97 -2.26 -28.16
N VAL A 626 16.41 -1.31 -27.44
CA VAL A 626 15.42 -0.37 -27.94
C VAL A 626 15.93 1.06 -27.75
N HIS A 627 15.86 1.82 -28.82
CA HIS A 627 16.14 3.26 -28.81
C HIS A 627 14.88 4.01 -29.20
N LEU A 628 14.34 4.80 -28.28
CA LEU A 628 13.17 5.66 -28.52
C LEU A 628 13.62 6.99 -29.09
N ASP A 629 12.93 7.48 -30.11
CA ASP A 629 13.23 8.77 -30.77
C ASP A 629 12.95 9.97 -29.82
N ARG A 630 12.12 9.76 -28.81
CA ARG A 630 11.79 10.70 -27.73
C ARG A 630 11.38 9.95 -26.47
N PRO A 631 11.52 10.56 -25.28
CA PRO A 631 10.98 9.99 -24.05
C PRO A 631 9.48 9.69 -24.17
N LEU A 632 9.01 8.68 -23.48
CA LEU A 632 7.58 8.37 -23.40
C LEU A 632 6.92 9.32 -22.39
N ASP A 633 5.74 9.82 -22.74
CA ASP A 633 4.96 10.70 -21.88
C ASP A 633 3.96 9.86 -21.06
N GLY A 634 3.71 10.24 -19.81
CA GLY A 634 2.74 9.64 -18.92
C GLY A 634 3.34 8.73 -17.84
N PRO A 635 2.50 8.17 -16.97
CA PRO A 635 2.93 7.24 -15.92
C PRO A 635 3.60 5.99 -16.51
N LEU A 636 4.63 5.47 -15.85
CA LEU A 636 5.41 4.32 -16.32
C LEU A 636 4.56 3.09 -16.63
N PHE A 637 3.52 2.83 -15.83
CA PHE A 637 2.62 1.70 -16.03
C PHE A 637 1.65 1.87 -17.21
N GLU A 638 1.41 3.10 -17.64
CA GLU A 638 0.55 3.43 -18.76
C GLU A 638 1.33 3.68 -20.06
N SER A 639 2.63 3.94 -19.96
CA SER A 639 3.48 4.28 -21.10
C SER A 639 4.88 3.67 -20.91
N HIS A 640 5.15 2.56 -21.61
CA HIS A 640 6.41 1.83 -21.51
C HIS A 640 6.70 0.99 -22.75
N VAL A 641 7.95 0.52 -22.86
CA VAL A 641 8.33 -0.51 -23.83
C VAL A 641 8.03 -1.88 -23.25
N ALA A 642 7.30 -2.70 -23.97
CA ALA A 642 6.92 -4.05 -23.58
C ALA A 642 7.52 -5.10 -24.52
N CYS A 643 8.06 -6.17 -23.95
CA CYS A 643 8.32 -7.42 -24.66
C CYS A 643 7.15 -8.37 -24.38
N ARG A 644 6.30 -8.59 -25.37
CA ARG A 644 5.07 -9.37 -25.25
C ARG A 644 5.28 -10.78 -25.70
N PHE A 645 4.90 -11.73 -24.87
CA PHE A 645 4.93 -13.16 -25.18
C PHE A 645 3.53 -13.72 -25.28
N ALA A 646 3.31 -14.61 -26.24
CA ALA A 646 2.13 -15.45 -26.30
C ALA A 646 2.57 -16.92 -26.31
N TRP A 647 2.07 -17.71 -25.37
CA TRP A 647 2.38 -19.12 -25.23
C TRP A 647 1.11 -19.97 -25.37
N ASN A 648 1.31 -21.26 -25.68
CA ASN A 648 0.23 -22.23 -25.76
C ASN A 648 0.28 -23.13 -24.52
N GLU A 649 -0.79 -23.15 -23.76
CA GLU A 649 -0.95 -23.89 -22.51
C GLU A 649 -1.19 -25.39 -22.69
N ASN A 650 -1.13 -25.94 -23.92
CA ASN A 650 -1.36 -27.36 -24.21
C ASN A 650 -0.06 -28.17 -24.30
#